data_b538c57eb2d07c46d8fe9e05f3b3b887
#
_entry.id   b538c57eb2d07c46d8fe9e05f3b3b887
#
_cell.length_a   1.000
_cell.length_b   1.000
_cell.length_c   1.000
_cell.angle_alpha   90.00
_cell.angle_beta   90.00
_cell.angle_gamma   90.00
#
_symmetry.space_group_name_H-M   'P 1'
#
loop_
_entity.id
_entity.type
_entity.pdbx_description
1 polymer ?
#
loop_
_entity_poly.entity_id
_entity_poly.type
_entity_poly.pdbx_seq_one_letter_code
_entity_poly.pdbx_strand_id
1 'polypeptide(L)'
;MVRDVQPVRAEDFDRPRYVIVSARVSPMAELARWLFERHRIPYAEDGHAPLLHVPFMLWRRGGIQEPVVVSAAATWKGPRETLHGLDSRLRAGERLFGDEPCERARNIALVEQLLQRLHLPVRRLAYFHLLPLRRVVLPVVTDGVPAWERAIVSTFFPVWRSRLARALDFSAEAIADAHLKIEEAFALVESELAARETRFLGGWTPNAIDIVFSALVAPLILPHGYGSKLPALAALPPEMRRFVESLRGRRGGQLVFDTYAAARPSPQPLLTRPRRNRTLAQRILGPAVQRAAARAAAAWGAPIVFKKFALVSRWSDVQHVLEQDLAYRIAPINGANFDTISGPFVLGLDRGPQFARERRLMYDAVARIDPADLRARIRGEADRILADTLAAGDRIDVAHGYAHAVAARTAAYLFGIPGPTEAELMRVCRALFHFSFLASPSETEVTERARRAAAVMREWMLDEITRRRRNGLEIDDVLGRLMANRDETGTLLDDDKVRRILVGLLVGAIDTTAPTVPRIVYVLASDPALLARVRLDVDNPVKMMGWCWEALRQWSPAPVVFRRTPAPAALDGKTIPEGCKVAAFTQAAMFDRGVFPLPREIDPARPLEYYMNFGGGLHPCAGRGVNAVQLPELVSRLLVHDIAVVGQPRYVGPFIDELVVTIRRPRS
;
A
#
# COMPACT_ATOMS: atom_id res chain seq x y z
N MET A 1 2.81 -30.55 21.67
CA MET A 1 1.59 -30.67 20.87
C MET A 1 1.41 -29.35 20.12
N VAL A 2 1.89 -29.32 18.89
CA VAL A 2 1.68 -28.20 17.97
C VAL A 2 0.25 -28.33 17.48
N ARG A 3 -0.61 -27.37 17.85
CA ARG A 3 -2.01 -27.33 17.39
C ARG A 3 -2.02 -26.83 15.95
N ASP A 4 -2.62 -27.61 15.09
CA ASP A 4 -2.96 -27.28 13.72
C ASP A 4 -3.71 -25.93 13.68
N VAL A 5 -2.99 -24.91 13.25
CA VAL A 5 -3.60 -23.66 12.82
C VAL A 5 -4.13 -23.94 11.42
N GLN A 6 -5.42 -24.10 11.26
CA GLN A 6 -6.02 -24.21 9.94
C GLN A 6 -5.58 -23.02 9.09
N PRO A 7 -5.10 -23.24 7.87
CA PRO A 7 -4.69 -22.17 6.98
C PRO A 7 -5.90 -21.25 6.74
N VAL A 8 -5.69 -19.95 6.94
CA VAL A 8 -6.68 -18.91 6.62
C VAL A 8 -7.01 -19.05 5.14
N ARG A 9 -8.24 -19.41 4.81
CA ARG A 9 -8.67 -19.62 3.42
C ARG A 9 -8.62 -18.29 2.67
N ALA A 10 -8.24 -18.34 1.40
CA ALA A 10 -8.16 -17.17 0.51
C ALA A 10 -9.47 -16.32 0.50
N GLU A 11 -10.60 -16.96 0.75
CA GLU A 11 -11.92 -16.32 0.89
C GLU A 11 -12.01 -15.35 2.09
N ASP A 12 -11.21 -15.54 3.14
CA ASP A 12 -11.17 -14.68 4.33
C ASP A 12 -10.39 -13.39 4.07
N PHE A 13 -9.53 -13.32 3.04
CA PHE A 13 -8.80 -12.13 2.64
C PHE A 13 -9.62 -11.18 1.74
N ASP A 14 -10.65 -11.65 1.09
CA ASP A 14 -11.36 -10.92 0.05
C ASP A 14 -12.46 -9.97 0.52
N ARG A 15 -12.96 -10.14 1.74
CA ARG A 15 -13.87 -9.19 2.38
C ARG A 15 -13.47 -9.08 3.84
N PRO A 16 -12.98 -7.92 4.31
CA PRO A 16 -12.83 -7.75 5.73
C PRO A 16 -14.21 -7.99 6.35
N ARG A 17 -14.31 -9.00 7.22
CA ARG A 17 -15.56 -9.32 7.92
C ARG A 17 -16.09 -8.10 8.66
N TYR A 18 -15.20 -7.15 8.98
CA TYR A 18 -15.52 -5.94 9.73
C TYR A 18 -14.87 -4.70 9.12
N VAL A 19 -15.60 -3.59 9.15
CA VAL A 19 -15.10 -2.25 8.80
C VAL A 19 -15.30 -1.34 10.01
N ILE A 20 -14.21 -0.76 10.53
CA ILE A 20 -14.25 0.21 11.64
C ILE A 20 -14.32 1.62 11.03
N VAL A 21 -15.41 2.33 11.27
CA VAL A 21 -15.62 3.74 10.85
C VAL A 21 -15.50 4.63 12.07
N SER A 22 -14.55 5.57 12.07
CA SER A 22 -14.28 6.39 13.26
C SER A 22 -13.48 7.65 12.95
N ALA A 23 -13.36 8.55 13.91
CA ALA A 23 -12.26 9.52 13.93
C ALA A 23 -10.96 8.76 14.24
N ARG A 24 -10.00 8.73 13.28
CA ARG A 24 -8.82 7.88 13.37
C ARG A 24 -8.00 8.07 14.65
N VAL A 25 -7.86 9.31 15.13
CA VAL A 25 -7.10 9.63 16.34
C VAL A 25 -7.85 9.31 17.64
N SER A 26 -9.12 8.91 17.55
CA SER A 26 -9.97 8.67 18.72
C SER A 26 -9.50 7.49 19.57
N PRO A 27 -9.54 7.60 20.90
CA PRO A 27 -9.32 6.48 21.82
C PRO A 27 -10.25 5.29 21.57
N MET A 28 -11.47 5.58 21.07
CA MET A 28 -12.43 4.53 20.72
C MET A 28 -12.03 3.75 19.48
N ALA A 29 -11.43 4.43 18.50
CA ALA A 29 -10.82 3.76 17.35
C ALA A 29 -9.64 2.90 17.78
N GLU A 30 -8.80 3.39 18.70
CA GLU A 30 -7.69 2.62 19.26
C GLU A 30 -8.17 1.37 19.98
N LEU A 31 -9.18 1.48 20.83
CA LEU A 31 -9.79 0.35 21.52
C LEU A 31 -10.26 -0.71 20.53
N ALA A 32 -11.02 -0.31 19.51
CA ALA A 32 -11.52 -1.25 18.50
C ALA A 32 -10.35 -1.93 17.75
N ARG A 33 -9.39 -1.15 17.23
CA ARG A 33 -8.19 -1.70 16.57
C ARG A 33 -7.50 -2.75 17.44
N TRP A 34 -7.20 -2.39 18.67
CA TRP A 34 -6.46 -3.26 19.61
C TRP A 34 -7.18 -4.57 19.88
N LEU A 35 -8.48 -4.54 20.13
CA LEU A 35 -9.27 -5.73 20.36
C LEU A 35 -9.31 -6.67 19.15
N PHE A 36 -9.50 -6.11 17.93
CA PHE A 36 -9.50 -6.91 16.71
C PHE A 36 -8.12 -7.51 16.43
N GLU A 37 -7.03 -6.76 16.64
CA GLU A 37 -5.66 -7.21 16.45
C GLU A 37 -5.27 -8.30 17.47
N ARG A 38 -5.66 -8.13 18.75
CA ARG A 38 -5.42 -9.12 19.79
C ARG A 38 -6.04 -10.49 19.47
N HIS A 39 -7.25 -10.48 18.94
CA HIS A 39 -7.96 -11.70 18.57
C HIS A 39 -7.71 -12.11 17.11
N ARG A 40 -6.74 -11.48 16.43
CA ARG A 40 -6.37 -11.77 15.03
C ARG A 40 -7.55 -11.75 14.07
N ILE A 41 -8.54 -10.88 14.33
CA ILE A 41 -9.73 -10.73 13.50
C ILE A 41 -9.44 -9.71 12.40
N PRO A 42 -9.48 -10.09 11.12
CA PRO A 42 -9.24 -9.18 10.00
C PRO A 42 -10.30 -8.06 9.95
N TYR A 43 -9.85 -6.83 9.84
CA TYR A 43 -10.73 -5.67 9.68
C TYR A 43 -10.14 -4.66 8.70
N ALA A 44 -11.00 -3.79 8.15
CA ALA A 44 -10.59 -2.58 7.45
C ALA A 44 -10.91 -1.36 8.31
N GLU A 45 -10.07 -0.34 8.28
CA GLU A 45 -10.35 0.94 8.93
C GLU A 45 -10.79 1.98 7.88
N ASP A 46 -11.96 2.60 8.12
CA ASP A 46 -12.47 3.76 7.40
C ASP A 46 -12.32 4.98 8.32
N GLY A 47 -11.06 5.43 8.49
CA GLY A 47 -10.65 6.47 9.42
C GLY A 47 -10.76 7.87 8.82
N HIS A 48 -11.33 8.82 9.57
CA HIS A 48 -11.60 10.19 9.15
C HIS A 48 -11.03 11.21 10.13
N ALA A 49 -10.97 12.47 9.72
CA ALA A 49 -10.71 13.56 10.66
C ALA A 49 -11.92 13.79 11.60
N PRO A 50 -11.67 14.25 12.84
CA PRO A 50 -12.74 14.57 13.76
C PRO A 50 -13.77 15.53 13.13
N LEU A 51 -15.05 15.31 13.42
CA LEU A 51 -16.26 15.88 12.79
C LEU A 51 -16.55 15.38 11.38
N LEU A 52 -15.53 15.15 10.54
CA LEU A 52 -15.73 14.66 9.17
C LEU A 52 -16.09 13.15 9.12
N HIS A 53 -15.87 12.41 10.21
CA HIS A 53 -16.28 10.99 10.34
C HIS A 53 -17.81 10.82 10.48
N VAL A 54 -18.52 11.82 11.02
CA VAL A 54 -19.95 11.72 11.35
C VAL A 54 -20.83 11.38 10.13
N PRO A 55 -20.71 12.07 8.98
CA PRO A 55 -21.49 11.71 7.79
C PRO A 55 -21.29 10.28 7.33
N PHE A 56 -20.05 9.74 7.47
CA PHE A 56 -19.73 8.38 7.07
C PHE A 56 -20.31 7.33 8.03
N MET A 57 -20.31 7.62 9.33
CA MET A 57 -20.99 6.79 10.32
C MET A 57 -22.50 6.75 10.10
N LEU A 58 -23.14 7.91 9.84
CA LEU A 58 -24.57 8.00 9.52
C LEU A 58 -24.90 7.22 8.23
N TRP A 59 -24.09 7.37 7.18
CA TRP A 59 -24.28 6.62 5.93
C TRP A 59 -24.22 5.11 6.13
N ARG A 60 -23.39 4.62 7.07
CA ARG A 60 -23.33 3.21 7.46
C ARG A 60 -24.45 2.78 8.41
N ARG A 61 -25.47 3.61 8.61
CA ARG A 61 -26.59 3.39 9.55
C ARG A 61 -26.13 3.20 11.01
N GLY A 62 -24.97 3.73 11.35
CA GLY A 62 -24.34 3.56 12.67
C GLY A 62 -24.71 4.62 13.71
N GLY A 63 -25.38 5.71 13.33
CA GLY A 63 -25.59 6.84 14.25
C GLY A 63 -24.34 7.69 14.44
N ILE A 64 -24.26 8.43 15.56
CA ILE A 64 -23.18 9.38 15.88
C ILE A 64 -22.18 8.85 16.92
N GLN A 65 -22.42 7.68 17.47
CA GLN A 65 -21.55 7.07 18.48
C GLN A 65 -20.39 6.33 17.80
N GLU A 66 -19.17 6.76 18.04
CA GLU A 66 -17.97 6.12 17.51
C GLU A 66 -17.35 5.08 18.47
N PRO A 67 -16.70 4.02 17.95
CA PRO A 67 -16.61 3.67 16.55
C PRO A 67 -17.92 3.03 16.04
N VAL A 68 -18.11 3.05 14.72
CA VAL A 68 -19.13 2.21 14.08
C VAL A 68 -18.41 1.04 13.45
N VAL A 69 -18.73 -0.18 13.89
CA VAL A 69 -18.16 -1.40 13.33
C VAL A 69 -19.21 -2.10 12.49
N VAL A 70 -18.96 -2.22 11.20
CA VAL A 70 -19.89 -2.79 10.22
C VAL A 70 -19.39 -4.14 9.75
N SER A 71 -20.28 -5.14 9.79
CA SER A 71 -20.07 -6.45 9.17
C SER A 71 -21.24 -6.81 8.25
N ALA A 72 -21.17 -7.93 7.54
CA ALA A 72 -22.29 -8.44 6.75
C ALA A 72 -23.50 -8.81 7.62
N ALA A 73 -23.26 -9.22 8.87
CA ALA A 73 -24.28 -9.74 9.78
C ALA A 73 -24.80 -8.69 10.78
N ALA A 74 -24.03 -7.65 11.10
CA ALA A 74 -24.39 -6.67 12.14
C ALA A 74 -23.65 -5.34 11.98
N THR A 75 -24.23 -4.28 12.54
CA THR A 75 -23.57 -2.99 12.75
C THR A 75 -23.55 -2.70 14.25
N TRP A 76 -22.36 -2.46 14.80
CA TRP A 76 -22.17 -2.12 16.22
C TRP A 76 -21.89 -0.63 16.35
N LYS A 77 -22.56 0.03 17.29
CA LYS A 77 -22.53 1.48 17.49
C LYS A 77 -21.84 1.81 18.80
N GLY A 78 -20.75 2.53 18.71
CA GLY A 78 -19.98 2.92 19.87
C GLY A 78 -19.19 1.77 20.53
N PRO A 79 -18.43 2.09 21.59
CA PRO A 79 -17.55 1.12 22.24
C PRO A 79 -18.30 -0.02 22.92
N ARG A 80 -19.44 0.28 23.53
CA ARG A 80 -20.25 -0.71 24.26
C ARG A 80 -20.73 -1.84 23.34
N GLU A 81 -21.43 -1.50 22.24
CA GLU A 81 -21.89 -2.52 21.30
C GLU A 81 -20.72 -3.23 20.61
N THR A 82 -19.60 -2.55 20.39
CA THR A 82 -18.38 -3.16 19.83
C THR A 82 -17.82 -4.20 20.76
N LEU A 83 -17.69 -3.91 22.06
CA LEU A 83 -17.19 -4.84 23.06
C LEU A 83 -18.11 -6.06 23.20
N HIS A 84 -19.41 -5.84 23.42
CA HIS A 84 -20.38 -6.94 23.57
C HIS A 84 -20.54 -7.76 22.29
N GLY A 85 -20.59 -7.10 21.15
CA GLY A 85 -20.73 -7.76 19.85
C GLY A 85 -19.51 -8.60 19.49
N LEU A 86 -18.30 -8.16 19.86
CA LEU A 86 -17.09 -8.95 19.71
C LEU A 86 -17.06 -10.11 20.70
N ASP A 87 -17.31 -9.84 21.97
CA ASP A 87 -17.30 -10.82 23.05
C ASP A 87 -18.23 -12.01 22.76
N SER A 88 -19.45 -11.75 22.26
CA SER A 88 -20.42 -12.79 21.89
C SER A 88 -19.97 -13.71 20.75
N ARG A 89 -18.92 -13.35 20.01
CA ARG A 89 -18.36 -14.11 18.88
C ARG A 89 -17.07 -14.84 19.21
N LEU A 90 -16.51 -14.59 20.39
CA LEU A 90 -15.31 -15.27 20.87
C LEU A 90 -15.69 -16.61 21.52
N ARG A 91 -14.75 -17.55 21.44
CA ARG A 91 -14.93 -18.88 22.07
C ARG A 91 -14.79 -18.79 23.60
N ALA A 92 -15.28 -19.80 24.30
CA ALA A 92 -14.95 -19.96 25.69
C ALA A 92 -13.44 -20.01 25.91
N GLY A 93 -12.93 -19.33 26.93
CA GLY A 93 -11.51 -19.11 27.19
C GLY A 93 -10.90 -17.88 26.47
N GLU A 94 -11.59 -17.30 25.49
CA GLU A 94 -11.12 -16.11 24.74
C GLU A 94 -12.02 -14.88 24.97
N ARG A 95 -13.11 -15.01 25.72
CA ARG A 95 -14.08 -13.95 25.95
C ARG A 95 -13.48 -12.74 26.63
N LEU A 96 -13.91 -11.55 26.20
CA LEU A 96 -13.37 -10.27 26.67
C LEU A 96 -13.60 -10.06 28.19
N PHE A 97 -14.76 -10.48 28.67
CA PHE A 97 -15.18 -10.27 30.07
C PHE A 97 -14.99 -11.48 30.96
N GLY A 98 -14.38 -12.58 30.45
CA GLY A 98 -14.27 -13.85 31.14
C GLY A 98 -15.49 -14.74 30.94
N ASP A 99 -15.37 -16.00 31.34
CA ASP A 99 -16.42 -17.03 31.18
C ASP A 99 -17.20 -17.29 32.45
N GLU A 100 -16.59 -17.06 33.62
CA GLU A 100 -17.23 -17.25 34.91
C GLU A 100 -18.27 -16.13 35.15
N PRO A 101 -19.54 -16.45 35.48
CA PRO A 101 -20.62 -15.47 35.53
C PRO A 101 -20.41 -14.29 36.50
N CYS A 102 -19.85 -14.54 37.69
CA CYS A 102 -19.61 -13.47 38.67
C CYS A 102 -18.47 -12.55 38.23
N GLU A 103 -17.38 -13.14 37.75
CA GLU A 103 -16.26 -12.38 37.21
C GLU A 103 -16.69 -11.56 35.99
N ARG A 104 -17.44 -12.16 35.10
CA ARG A 104 -17.99 -11.51 33.89
C ARG A 104 -18.86 -10.31 34.25
N ALA A 105 -19.77 -10.43 35.18
CA ALA A 105 -20.64 -9.35 35.65
C ALA A 105 -19.81 -8.20 36.25
N ARG A 106 -18.81 -8.50 37.06
CA ARG A 106 -17.89 -7.52 37.66
C ARG A 106 -17.08 -6.81 36.58
N ASN A 107 -16.55 -7.54 35.62
CA ASN A 107 -15.73 -6.99 34.51
C ASN A 107 -16.54 -6.06 33.60
N ILE A 108 -17.78 -6.44 33.28
CA ILE A 108 -18.71 -5.57 32.53
C ILE A 108 -18.99 -4.28 33.30
N ALA A 109 -19.31 -4.39 34.62
CA ALA A 109 -19.58 -3.21 35.45
C ALA A 109 -18.39 -2.27 35.54
N LEU A 110 -17.16 -2.76 35.62
CA LEU A 110 -15.95 -1.98 35.66
C LEU A 110 -15.69 -1.27 34.31
N VAL A 111 -15.87 -1.97 33.20
CA VAL A 111 -15.74 -1.39 31.85
C VAL A 111 -16.76 -0.26 31.63
N GLU A 112 -18.00 -0.46 32.06
CA GLU A 112 -19.05 0.58 31.98
C GLU A 112 -18.67 1.86 32.76
N GLN A 113 -18.13 1.69 33.96
CA GLN A 113 -17.66 2.80 34.78
C GLN A 113 -16.48 3.54 34.12
N LEU A 114 -15.54 2.81 33.51
CA LEU A 114 -14.40 3.39 32.79
C LEU A 114 -14.85 4.14 31.54
N LEU A 115 -15.75 3.58 30.75
CA LEU A 115 -16.33 4.22 29.58
C LEU A 115 -17.05 5.54 29.96
N GLN A 116 -17.84 5.52 31.02
CA GLN A 116 -18.56 6.69 31.48
C GLN A 116 -17.64 7.83 31.94
N ARG A 117 -16.55 7.49 32.67
CA ARG A 117 -15.61 8.47 33.21
C ARG A 117 -14.56 8.96 32.21
N LEU A 118 -14.22 8.18 31.18
CA LEU A 118 -13.05 8.46 30.34
C LEU A 118 -13.41 8.82 28.89
N HIS A 119 -14.50 8.29 28.36
CA HIS A 119 -14.80 8.41 26.91
C HIS A 119 -14.80 9.87 26.41
N LEU A 120 -15.61 10.72 27.00
CA LEU A 120 -15.68 12.15 26.62
C LEU A 120 -14.66 13.01 27.38
N PRO A 121 -14.45 12.83 28.71
CA PRO A 121 -13.53 13.66 29.48
C PRO A 121 -12.09 13.69 28.96
N VAL A 122 -11.51 12.55 28.61
CA VAL A 122 -10.15 12.48 28.05
C VAL A 122 -10.03 13.26 26.74
N ARG A 123 -10.99 13.10 25.84
CA ARG A 123 -11.01 13.82 24.55
C ARG A 123 -11.19 15.33 24.75
N ARG A 124 -12.09 15.70 25.65
CA ARG A 124 -12.34 17.11 26.00
C ARG A 124 -11.07 17.79 26.49
N LEU A 125 -10.41 17.20 27.46
CA LEU A 125 -9.21 17.76 28.06
C LEU A 125 -8.03 17.80 27.07
N ALA A 126 -7.80 16.72 26.33
CA ALA A 126 -6.74 16.66 25.32
C ALA A 126 -6.92 17.73 24.24
N TYR A 127 -8.13 17.88 23.69
CA TYR A 127 -8.41 18.90 22.68
C TYR A 127 -8.46 20.32 23.23
N PHE A 128 -8.90 20.52 24.47
CA PHE A 128 -8.85 21.84 25.11
C PHE A 128 -7.45 22.43 25.08
N HIS A 129 -6.45 21.66 25.44
CA HIS A 129 -5.06 22.09 25.45
C HIS A 129 -4.39 22.10 24.07
N LEU A 130 -4.74 21.19 23.16
CA LEU A 130 -4.05 21.01 21.88
C LEU A 130 -4.63 21.85 20.74
N LEU A 131 -5.94 22.15 20.73
CA LEU A 131 -6.58 22.91 19.64
C LEU A 131 -6.02 24.31 19.42
N PRO A 132 -5.55 25.06 20.43
CA PRO A 132 -4.87 26.33 20.21
C PRO A 132 -3.54 26.17 19.44
N LEU A 133 -2.89 25.02 19.53
CA LEU A 133 -1.57 24.74 18.98
C LEU A 133 -1.66 24.06 17.61
N ARG A 134 -2.01 24.85 16.57
CA ARG A 134 -2.19 24.33 15.21
C ARG A 134 -1.04 23.43 14.73
N ARG A 135 0.22 23.80 15.02
CA ARG A 135 1.40 23.06 14.58
C ARG A 135 1.50 21.66 15.23
N VAL A 136 0.92 21.49 16.41
CA VAL A 136 0.91 20.24 17.17
C VAL A 136 -0.31 19.40 16.81
N VAL A 137 -1.51 20.00 16.82
CA VAL A 137 -2.76 19.25 16.65
C VAL A 137 -3.03 18.83 15.21
N LEU A 138 -2.67 19.65 14.22
CA LEU A 138 -2.98 19.37 12.81
C LEU A 138 -2.36 18.07 12.32
N PRO A 139 -1.07 17.77 12.55
CA PRO A 139 -0.47 16.47 12.19
C PRO A 139 -1.09 15.27 12.90
N VAL A 140 -1.68 15.48 14.09
CA VAL A 140 -2.35 14.43 14.88
C VAL A 140 -3.73 14.12 14.29
N VAL A 141 -4.56 15.13 14.10
CA VAL A 141 -5.95 14.95 13.62
C VAL A 141 -6.06 14.61 12.14
N THR A 142 -4.99 14.82 11.39
CA THR A 142 -4.91 14.47 9.96
C THR A 142 -4.04 13.26 9.67
N ASP A 143 -3.61 12.52 10.69
CA ASP A 143 -2.83 11.29 10.52
C ASP A 143 -3.68 10.20 9.87
N GLY A 144 -3.19 9.65 8.74
CA GLY A 144 -3.86 8.56 8.03
C GLY A 144 -5.26 8.86 7.49
N VAL A 145 -5.72 10.12 7.48
CA VAL A 145 -7.00 10.51 6.88
C VAL A 145 -6.86 10.81 5.39
N PRO A 146 -7.95 10.84 4.61
CA PRO A 146 -7.93 11.19 3.20
C PRO A 146 -7.27 12.54 2.93
N ALA A 147 -6.58 12.64 1.80
CA ALA A 147 -5.89 13.88 1.40
C ALA A 147 -6.85 15.09 1.30
N TRP A 148 -8.08 14.89 0.83
CA TRP A 148 -9.08 15.94 0.75
C TRP A 148 -9.55 16.42 2.14
N GLU A 149 -9.68 15.52 3.13
CA GLU A 149 -10.00 15.90 4.51
C GLU A 149 -8.85 16.69 5.15
N ARG A 150 -7.60 16.23 4.92
CA ARG A 150 -6.41 16.97 5.34
C ARG A 150 -6.39 18.36 4.73
N ALA A 151 -6.69 18.49 3.44
CA ALA A 151 -6.78 19.79 2.77
C ALA A 151 -7.88 20.68 3.39
N ILE A 152 -9.08 20.14 3.60
CA ILE A 152 -10.20 20.87 4.23
C ILE A 152 -9.85 21.32 5.64
N VAL A 153 -9.39 20.40 6.50
CA VAL A 153 -9.02 20.72 7.89
C VAL A 153 -7.88 21.73 7.94
N SER A 154 -6.88 21.61 7.05
CA SER A 154 -5.75 22.54 6.99
C SER A 154 -6.17 23.94 6.52
N THR A 155 -7.00 24.03 5.49
CA THR A 155 -7.42 25.30 4.89
C THR A 155 -8.42 26.02 5.79
N PHE A 156 -9.40 25.31 6.32
CA PHE A 156 -10.48 25.85 7.14
C PHE A 156 -10.25 25.60 8.64
N PHE A 157 -9.01 25.47 9.07
CA PHE A 157 -8.65 25.13 10.45
C PHE A 157 -9.33 26.01 11.52
N PRO A 158 -9.44 27.35 11.40
CA PRO A 158 -10.12 28.17 12.41
C PRO A 158 -11.60 27.80 12.58
N VAL A 159 -12.31 27.56 11.48
CA VAL A 159 -13.72 27.15 11.49
C VAL A 159 -13.87 25.74 12.06
N TRP A 160 -13.07 24.80 11.59
CA TRP A 160 -13.05 23.41 12.07
C TRP A 160 -12.74 23.36 13.57
N ARG A 161 -11.73 24.08 14.04
CA ARG A 161 -11.37 24.22 15.45
C ARG A 161 -12.55 24.73 16.30
N SER A 162 -13.20 25.80 15.85
CA SER A 162 -14.36 26.40 16.56
C SER A 162 -15.53 25.41 16.65
N ARG A 163 -15.80 24.66 15.58
CA ARG A 163 -16.86 23.64 15.57
C ARG A 163 -16.54 22.47 16.51
N LEU A 164 -15.29 21.99 16.51
CA LEU A 164 -14.86 20.91 17.39
C LEU A 164 -14.87 21.34 18.87
N ALA A 165 -14.39 22.56 19.19
CA ALA A 165 -14.42 23.10 20.53
C ALA A 165 -15.86 23.21 21.07
N ARG A 166 -16.80 23.64 20.21
CA ARG A 166 -18.23 23.72 20.57
C ARG A 166 -18.86 22.33 20.76
N ALA A 167 -18.50 21.36 19.91
CA ALA A 167 -19.01 20.00 20.01
C ALA A 167 -18.50 19.25 21.25
N LEU A 168 -17.33 19.64 21.78
CA LEU A 168 -16.73 19.06 22.98
C LEU A 168 -17.05 19.85 24.26
N ASP A 169 -17.68 21.00 24.17
CA ASP A 169 -18.02 21.86 25.28
C ASP A 169 -16.81 22.22 26.17
N PHE A 170 -16.13 23.31 25.86
CA PHE A 170 -14.95 23.79 26.60
C PHE A 170 -15.33 24.84 27.70
N SER A 171 -16.54 24.73 28.26
CA SER A 171 -16.89 25.55 29.45
C SER A 171 -15.97 25.17 30.62
N ALA A 172 -15.74 26.11 31.53
CA ALA A 172 -14.91 25.91 32.71
C ALA A 172 -15.45 24.77 33.59
N GLU A 173 -16.76 24.64 33.69
CA GLU A 173 -17.44 23.56 34.40
C GLU A 173 -17.18 22.19 33.75
N ALA A 174 -17.29 22.10 32.42
CA ALA A 174 -17.07 20.86 31.70
C ALA A 174 -15.59 20.40 31.73
N ILE A 175 -14.66 21.38 31.77
CA ILE A 175 -13.22 21.06 31.93
C ILE A 175 -12.93 20.59 33.36
N ALA A 176 -13.50 21.23 34.38
CA ALA A 176 -13.35 20.80 35.79
C ALA A 176 -13.95 19.39 36.01
N ASP A 177 -15.16 19.15 35.48
CA ASP A 177 -15.80 17.82 35.50
C ASP A 177 -14.93 16.76 34.79
N ALA A 178 -14.28 17.12 33.68
CA ALA A 178 -13.39 16.20 32.98
C ALA A 178 -12.16 15.83 33.80
N HIS A 179 -11.54 16.79 34.49
CA HIS A 179 -10.46 16.50 35.43
C HIS A 179 -10.90 15.58 36.54
N LEU A 180 -12.03 15.87 37.20
CA LEU A 180 -12.56 15.06 38.29
C LEU A 180 -12.82 13.61 37.86
N LYS A 181 -13.50 13.41 36.74
CA LYS A 181 -13.80 12.06 36.21
C LYS A 181 -12.56 11.25 35.83
N ILE A 182 -11.52 11.91 35.31
CA ILE A 182 -10.26 11.25 35.01
C ILE A 182 -9.57 10.82 36.32
N GLU A 183 -9.54 11.70 37.31
CA GLU A 183 -8.98 11.36 38.65
C GLU A 183 -9.74 10.21 39.32
N GLU A 184 -11.07 10.22 39.28
CA GLU A 184 -11.91 9.12 39.77
C GLU A 184 -11.65 7.80 39.06
N ALA A 185 -11.44 7.83 37.74
CA ALA A 185 -11.12 6.63 36.97
C ALA A 185 -9.74 6.07 37.32
N PHE A 186 -8.74 6.92 37.55
CA PHE A 186 -7.41 6.47 38.01
C PHE A 186 -7.51 5.89 39.44
N ALA A 187 -8.21 6.57 40.36
CA ALA A 187 -8.40 6.07 41.73
C ALA A 187 -9.12 4.70 41.73
N LEU A 188 -10.14 4.53 40.90
CA LEU A 188 -10.86 3.26 40.73
C LEU A 188 -9.92 2.14 40.27
N VAL A 189 -9.13 2.38 39.23
CA VAL A 189 -8.18 1.39 38.69
C VAL A 189 -7.11 1.05 39.70
N GLU A 190 -6.59 2.04 40.40
CA GLU A 190 -5.54 1.85 41.43
C GLU A 190 -6.05 1.07 42.64
N SER A 191 -7.31 1.29 43.05
CA SER A 191 -7.95 0.51 44.11
C SER A 191 -8.19 -0.94 43.71
N GLU A 192 -8.61 -1.19 42.47
CA GLU A 192 -8.77 -2.54 41.92
C GLU A 192 -7.44 -3.30 41.84
N LEU A 193 -6.36 -2.62 41.39
CA LEU A 193 -5.00 -3.19 41.34
C LEU A 193 -4.47 -3.49 42.74
N ALA A 194 -4.75 -2.63 43.74
CA ALA A 194 -4.34 -2.85 45.12
C ALA A 194 -5.06 -4.04 45.73
N ALA A 195 -6.37 -4.14 45.50
CA ALA A 195 -7.19 -5.24 46.03
C ALA A 195 -6.82 -6.60 45.47
N ARG A 196 -6.26 -6.67 44.27
CA ARG A 196 -5.89 -7.91 43.58
C ARG A 196 -4.43 -8.33 43.82
N GLU A 197 -3.57 -7.43 44.27
CA GLU A 197 -2.13 -7.62 44.42
C GLU A 197 -1.45 -8.13 43.14
N THR A 198 -1.99 -7.75 41.99
CA THR A 198 -1.51 -8.19 40.65
C THR A 198 -0.98 -7.05 39.83
N ARG A 199 -0.24 -7.39 38.76
CA ARG A 199 0.34 -6.40 37.84
C ARG A 199 -0.71 -5.74 36.97
N PHE A 200 -1.74 -6.49 36.55
CA PHE A 200 -2.81 -6.05 35.66
C PHE A 200 -4.18 -6.31 36.31
N LEU A 201 -5.20 -5.62 35.82
CA LEU A 201 -6.59 -5.89 36.21
C LEU A 201 -7.04 -7.31 35.83
N GLY A 202 -6.43 -7.87 34.80
CA GLY A 202 -6.58 -9.27 34.40
C GLY A 202 -5.72 -10.28 35.16
N GLY A 203 -5.00 -9.86 36.19
CA GLY A 203 -4.10 -10.72 36.96
C GLY A 203 -2.62 -10.53 36.56
N TRP A 204 -1.93 -11.62 36.21
CA TRP A 204 -0.52 -11.55 35.78
C TRP A 204 -0.35 -11.27 34.29
N THR A 205 -1.42 -11.37 33.52
CA THR A 205 -1.47 -11.01 32.10
C THR A 205 -2.60 -10.01 31.83
N PRO A 206 -2.41 -9.02 30.94
CA PRO A 206 -3.44 -8.05 30.66
C PRO A 206 -4.66 -8.69 29.98
N ASN A 207 -5.85 -8.27 30.41
CA ASN A 207 -7.12 -8.65 29.81
C ASN A 207 -7.78 -7.48 29.03
N ALA A 208 -9.05 -7.65 28.64
CA ALA A 208 -9.78 -6.61 27.91
C ALA A 208 -10.00 -5.34 28.74
N ILE A 209 -10.08 -5.42 30.09
CA ILE A 209 -10.29 -4.25 30.95
C ILE A 209 -9.04 -3.38 30.96
N ASP A 210 -7.86 -4.02 31.07
CA ASP A 210 -6.56 -3.32 30.96
C ASP A 210 -6.45 -2.59 29.62
N ILE A 211 -6.90 -3.24 28.54
CA ILE A 211 -6.92 -2.66 27.19
C ILE A 211 -7.90 -1.49 27.10
N VAL A 212 -9.11 -1.61 27.65
CA VAL A 212 -10.11 -0.54 27.68
C VAL A 212 -9.56 0.68 28.39
N PHE A 213 -9.06 0.52 29.62
CA PHE A 213 -8.47 1.64 30.38
C PHE A 213 -7.32 2.27 29.61
N SER A 214 -6.36 1.45 29.16
CA SER A 214 -5.15 1.91 28.49
C SER A 214 -5.44 2.64 27.17
N ALA A 215 -6.37 2.13 26.37
CA ALA A 215 -6.76 2.79 25.12
C ALA A 215 -7.47 4.12 25.36
N LEU A 216 -8.35 4.19 26.38
CA LEU A 216 -9.12 5.38 26.70
C LEU A 216 -8.24 6.53 27.19
N VAL A 217 -7.25 6.26 28.05
CA VAL A 217 -6.38 7.31 28.61
C VAL A 217 -5.13 7.59 27.77
N ALA A 218 -4.89 6.82 26.71
CA ALA A 218 -3.70 6.96 25.87
C ALA A 218 -3.40 8.38 25.39
N PRO A 219 -4.40 9.25 25.03
CA PRO A 219 -4.14 10.65 24.66
C PRO A 219 -3.54 11.51 25.78
N LEU A 220 -3.66 11.10 27.03
CA LEU A 220 -3.10 11.79 28.21
C LEU A 220 -1.85 11.08 28.76
N ILE A 221 -1.57 9.83 28.37
CA ILE A 221 -0.39 9.09 28.79
C ILE A 221 0.69 9.11 27.70
N LEU A 222 0.29 9.19 26.44
CA LEU A 222 1.16 9.19 25.26
C LEU A 222 2.07 7.95 25.19
N PRO A 223 1.52 6.73 25.21
CA PRO A 223 2.31 5.50 25.12
C PRO A 223 2.87 5.30 23.72
N HIS A 224 3.98 4.56 23.62
CA HIS A 224 4.45 4.04 22.35
C HIS A 224 3.49 2.94 21.85
N GLY A 225 3.29 2.86 20.53
CA GLY A 225 2.44 1.81 19.93
C GLY A 225 0.96 2.18 19.76
N TYR A 226 0.55 3.41 20.07
CA TYR A 226 -0.78 3.91 19.70
C TYR A 226 -0.99 3.85 18.18
N GLY A 227 -2.13 3.35 17.73
CA GLY A 227 -2.42 3.07 16.32
C GLY A 227 -2.61 4.29 15.42
N SER A 228 -2.45 5.49 15.96
CA SER A 228 -2.43 6.77 15.26
C SER A 228 -1.37 7.68 15.89
N LYS A 229 -1.12 8.84 15.27
CA LYS A 229 -0.12 9.78 15.78
C LYS A 229 -0.59 10.45 17.06
N LEU A 230 0.27 10.46 18.07
CA LEU A 230 0.13 11.27 19.28
C LEU A 230 1.17 12.40 19.28
N PRO A 231 0.94 13.52 19.99
CA PRO A 231 1.95 14.55 20.13
C PRO A 231 3.12 14.09 21.00
N ALA A 232 4.31 14.63 20.75
CA ALA A 232 5.43 14.40 21.66
C ALA A 232 5.21 15.14 22.99
N LEU A 233 5.63 14.56 24.11
CA LEU A 233 5.49 15.17 25.43
C LEU A 233 6.09 16.58 25.49
N ALA A 234 7.25 16.79 24.86
CA ALA A 234 7.93 18.07 24.79
C ALA A 234 7.16 19.15 23.99
N ALA A 235 6.22 18.75 23.13
CA ALA A 235 5.40 19.67 22.34
C ALA A 235 4.11 20.10 23.03
N LEU A 236 3.81 19.55 24.21
CA LEU A 236 2.63 19.90 25.00
C LEU A 236 2.77 21.27 25.69
N PRO A 237 1.67 22.02 25.90
CA PRO A 237 1.67 23.19 26.76
C PRO A 237 2.13 22.83 28.18
N PRO A 238 2.77 23.74 28.93
CA PRO A 238 3.31 23.46 30.26
C PRO A 238 2.30 22.90 31.25
N GLU A 239 1.07 23.38 31.22
CA GLU A 239 0.00 22.90 32.08
C GLU A 239 -0.40 21.47 31.77
N MET A 240 -0.69 21.17 30.49
CA MET A 240 -1.00 19.81 30.05
C MET A 240 0.16 18.85 30.32
N ARG A 241 1.40 19.30 30.09
CA ARG A 241 2.59 18.49 30.33
C ARG A 241 2.68 18.06 31.80
N ARG A 242 2.53 19.01 32.75
CA ARG A 242 2.52 18.70 34.18
C ARG A 242 1.45 17.69 34.54
N PHE A 243 0.24 17.86 33.99
CA PHE A 243 -0.85 16.91 34.23
C PHE A 243 -0.53 15.52 33.66
N VAL A 244 -0.01 15.42 32.44
CA VAL A 244 0.42 14.17 31.84
C VAL A 244 1.52 13.51 32.64
N GLU A 245 2.52 14.26 33.12
CA GLU A 245 3.62 13.75 33.96
C GLU A 245 3.11 13.25 35.32
N SER A 246 2.14 13.94 35.93
CA SER A 246 1.52 13.47 37.18
C SER A 246 0.79 12.14 36.99
N LEU A 247 0.00 11.99 35.91
CA LEU A 247 -0.70 10.74 35.61
C LEU A 247 0.29 9.60 35.30
N ARG A 248 1.39 9.87 34.59
CA ARG A 248 2.42 8.88 34.27
C ARG A 248 3.13 8.34 35.53
N GLY A 249 3.29 9.17 36.54
CA GLY A 249 3.90 8.77 37.83
C GLY A 249 3.03 7.86 38.67
N ARG A 250 1.74 7.77 38.40
CA ARG A 250 0.78 6.94 39.14
C ARG A 250 0.83 5.48 38.71
N ARG A 251 0.35 4.58 39.57
CA ARG A 251 0.23 3.15 39.27
C ARG A 251 -0.68 2.89 38.05
N GLY A 252 -1.76 3.66 37.93
CA GLY A 252 -2.61 3.62 36.73
C GLY A 252 -1.90 4.03 35.44
N GLY A 253 -1.01 5.05 35.51
CA GLY A 253 -0.18 5.44 34.36
C GLY A 253 0.87 4.38 33.98
N GLN A 254 1.50 3.74 34.96
CA GLN A 254 2.42 2.62 34.72
C GLN A 254 1.69 1.41 34.11
N LEU A 255 0.48 1.10 34.56
CA LEU A 255 -0.37 0.06 33.98
C LEU A 255 -0.55 0.27 32.47
N VAL A 256 -0.75 1.53 32.02
CA VAL A 256 -0.89 1.82 30.57
C VAL A 256 0.37 1.44 29.80
N PHE A 257 1.55 1.84 30.27
CA PHE A 257 2.81 1.46 29.61
C PHE A 257 3.03 -0.05 29.62
N ASP A 258 2.78 -0.71 30.73
CA ASP A 258 2.90 -2.15 30.86
C ASP A 258 1.93 -2.89 29.93
N THR A 259 0.69 -2.41 29.83
CA THR A 259 -0.33 -3.02 28.96
C THR A 259 0.03 -2.85 27.48
N TYR A 260 0.50 -1.66 27.06
CA TYR A 260 0.98 -1.44 25.70
C TYR A 260 2.20 -2.32 25.38
N ALA A 261 3.14 -2.46 26.31
CA ALA A 261 4.32 -3.29 26.11
C ALA A 261 3.98 -4.79 26.03
N ALA A 262 3.05 -5.26 26.87
CA ALA A 262 2.74 -6.68 27.00
C ALA A 262 1.67 -7.18 26.01
N ALA A 263 0.67 -6.36 25.69
CA ALA A 263 -0.52 -6.80 24.97
C ALA A 263 -0.78 -6.06 23.64
N ARG A 264 -0.09 -4.92 23.39
CA ARG A 264 -0.22 -4.26 22.08
C ARG A 264 0.65 -5.02 21.06
N PRO A 265 0.06 -5.78 20.15
CA PRO A 265 0.85 -6.35 19.07
C PRO A 265 1.62 -5.23 18.40
N SER A 266 2.90 -5.44 18.07
CA SER A 266 3.56 -4.55 17.11
C SER A 266 2.59 -4.35 15.97
N PRO A 267 2.28 -3.12 15.55
CA PRO A 267 1.31 -2.89 14.52
C PRO A 267 1.75 -3.72 13.31
N GLN A 268 1.21 -4.94 13.21
CA GLN A 268 1.34 -5.68 11.97
C GLN A 268 0.78 -4.72 10.93
N PRO A 269 1.43 -4.58 9.77
CA PRO A 269 0.82 -3.84 8.70
C PRO A 269 -0.49 -4.57 8.42
N LEU A 270 -1.53 -4.14 9.11
CA LEU A 270 -2.88 -4.49 8.73
C LEU A 270 -2.95 -4.25 7.24
N LEU A 271 -3.53 -5.20 6.54
CA LEU A 271 -4.06 -4.97 5.22
C LEU A 271 -5.05 -3.81 5.36
N THR A 272 -4.53 -2.59 5.49
CA THR A 272 -5.30 -1.39 5.24
C THR A 272 -5.63 -1.49 3.78
N ARG A 273 -6.73 -2.18 3.47
CA ARG A 273 -7.32 -2.04 2.15
C ARG A 273 -7.61 -0.56 2.01
N PRO A 274 -6.99 0.12 1.05
CA PRO A 274 -7.38 1.47 0.73
C PRO A 274 -8.88 1.44 0.43
N ARG A 275 -9.56 2.43 0.94
CA ARG A 275 -10.99 2.62 0.85
C ARG A 275 -11.63 2.13 -0.44
N ARG A 276 -12.68 1.32 -0.31
CA ARG A 276 -13.60 0.90 -1.39
C ARG A 276 -14.40 2.05 -2.04
N ASN A 277 -14.35 3.26 -1.50
CA ASN A 277 -15.00 4.39 -2.15
C ASN A 277 -14.11 4.83 -3.30
N ARG A 278 -14.65 4.73 -4.52
CA ARG A 278 -14.09 5.42 -5.69
C ARG A 278 -13.97 6.90 -5.34
N THR A 279 -12.84 7.27 -4.77
CA THR A 279 -12.50 8.68 -4.60
C THR A 279 -12.49 9.33 -5.98
N LEU A 280 -12.75 10.63 -6.04
CA LEU A 280 -12.59 11.39 -7.28
C LEU A 280 -11.24 11.05 -7.95
N ALA A 281 -10.18 10.85 -7.15
CA ALA A 281 -8.88 10.40 -7.60
C ALA A 281 -8.92 9.02 -8.32
N GLN A 282 -9.69 8.05 -7.84
CA GLN A 282 -9.81 6.74 -8.50
C GLN A 282 -10.65 6.78 -9.78
N ARG A 283 -11.63 7.70 -9.87
CA ARG A 283 -12.32 7.99 -11.14
C ARG A 283 -11.38 8.65 -12.13
N ILE A 284 -10.51 9.56 -11.66
CA ILE A 284 -9.50 10.25 -12.48
C ILE A 284 -8.42 9.26 -12.98
N LEU A 285 -8.08 8.22 -12.22
CA LEU A 285 -7.11 7.18 -12.59
C LEU A 285 -7.71 6.07 -13.46
N GLY A 286 -9.01 6.07 -13.69
CA GLY A 286 -9.68 5.08 -14.54
C GLY A 286 -9.26 5.18 -16.01
N PRO A 287 -9.39 4.07 -16.78
CA PRO A 287 -8.88 3.99 -18.16
C PRO A 287 -9.46 5.05 -19.08
N ALA A 288 -10.73 5.43 -18.89
CA ALA A 288 -11.38 6.45 -19.72
C ALA A 288 -10.77 7.84 -19.51
N VAL A 289 -10.55 8.24 -18.26
CA VAL A 289 -9.98 9.57 -17.93
C VAL A 289 -8.50 9.61 -18.30
N GLN A 290 -7.75 8.55 -18.02
CA GLN A 290 -6.35 8.47 -18.39
C GLN A 290 -6.17 8.57 -19.93
N ARG A 291 -7.00 7.86 -20.70
CA ARG A 291 -7.02 7.98 -22.17
C ARG A 291 -7.43 9.37 -22.64
N ALA A 292 -8.45 9.95 -22.04
CA ALA A 292 -8.89 11.30 -22.40
C ALA A 292 -7.79 12.34 -22.14
N ALA A 293 -7.12 12.27 -20.99
CA ALA A 293 -6.00 13.15 -20.66
C ALA A 293 -4.82 12.96 -21.61
N ALA A 294 -4.46 11.71 -21.94
CA ALA A 294 -3.38 11.40 -22.89
C ALA A 294 -3.70 11.94 -24.30
N ARG A 295 -4.94 11.77 -24.76
CA ARG A 295 -5.40 12.29 -26.06
C ARG A 295 -5.43 13.81 -26.11
N ALA A 296 -5.89 14.46 -25.04
CA ALA A 296 -5.90 15.90 -24.93
C ALA A 296 -4.45 16.48 -24.94
N ALA A 297 -3.55 15.86 -24.19
CA ALA A 297 -2.15 16.24 -24.17
C ALA A 297 -1.46 16.02 -25.53
N ALA A 298 -1.72 14.90 -26.21
CA ALA A 298 -1.22 14.62 -27.55
C ALA A 298 -1.76 15.62 -28.59
N ALA A 299 -3.04 16.01 -28.51
CA ALA A 299 -3.65 16.99 -29.40
C ALA A 299 -3.08 18.40 -29.17
N TRP A 300 -2.72 18.74 -27.95
CA TRP A 300 -2.04 20.00 -27.63
C TRP A 300 -0.65 20.02 -28.23
N GLY A 301 0.12 18.95 -28.12
CA GLY A 301 1.40 18.69 -28.77
C GLY A 301 2.60 19.49 -28.21
N ALA A 302 2.48 20.79 -28.01
CA ALA A 302 3.58 21.63 -27.56
C ALA A 302 3.92 21.45 -26.08
N PRO A 303 5.20 21.56 -25.65
CA PRO A 303 5.58 21.53 -24.26
C PRO A 303 4.88 22.62 -23.45
N ILE A 304 4.33 22.24 -22.27
CA ILE A 304 3.73 23.17 -21.31
C ILE A 304 4.73 23.38 -20.18
N VAL A 305 5.25 24.61 -20.06
CA VAL A 305 6.22 24.97 -19.02
C VAL A 305 5.55 25.93 -18.03
N PHE A 306 5.52 25.56 -16.76
CA PHE A 306 4.96 26.39 -15.70
C PHE A 306 5.84 26.32 -14.43
N LYS A 307 6.46 27.45 -14.07
CA LYS A 307 7.41 27.55 -12.95
C LYS A 307 8.49 26.45 -13.04
N LYS A 308 8.53 25.55 -12.04
CA LYS A 308 9.48 24.42 -11.95
C LYS A 308 8.88 23.07 -12.39
N PHE A 309 7.89 23.12 -13.30
CA PHE A 309 7.25 21.92 -13.85
C PHE A 309 7.09 22.08 -15.37
N ALA A 310 7.39 21.03 -16.12
CA ALA A 310 7.13 20.96 -17.55
C ALA A 310 6.42 19.65 -17.90
N LEU A 311 5.40 19.72 -18.77
CA LEU A 311 4.71 18.58 -19.35
C LEU A 311 5.06 18.48 -20.82
N VAL A 312 5.49 17.30 -21.26
CA VAL A 312 5.91 17.01 -22.64
C VAL A 312 5.09 15.83 -23.15
N SER A 313 4.47 15.94 -24.33
CA SER A 313 3.47 14.98 -24.82
C SER A 313 3.62 14.56 -26.28
N ARG A 314 4.29 15.36 -27.16
CA ARG A 314 4.57 14.96 -28.55
C ARG A 314 5.60 13.83 -28.56
N TRP A 315 5.48 12.88 -29.46
CA TRP A 315 6.33 11.69 -29.50
C TRP A 315 7.83 12.04 -29.62
N SER A 316 8.17 12.90 -30.57
CA SER A 316 9.57 13.35 -30.77
C SER A 316 10.17 14.07 -29.56
N ASP A 317 9.35 14.87 -28.86
CA ASP A 317 9.80 15.64 -27.71
C ASP A 317 9.98 14.73 -26.48
N VAL A 318 9.08 13.76 -26.29
CA VAL A 318 9.21 12.73 -25.24
C VAL A 318 10.43 11.87 -25.50
N GLN A 319 10.66 11.44 -26.75
CA GLN A 319 11.87 10.71 -27.15
C GLN A 319 13.12 11.53 -26.83
N HIS A 320 13.14 12.80 -27.23
CA HIS A 320 14.25 13.72 -26.93
C HIS A 320 14.55 13.79 -25.42
N VAL A 321 13.54 13.98 -24.59
CA VAL A 321 13.69 14.01 -23.11
C VAL A 321 14.26 12.69 -22.56
N LEU A 322 13.90 11.55 -23.14
CA LEU A 322 14.39 10.25 -22.71
C LEU A 322 15.83 9.96 -23.15
N GLU A 323 16.24 10.48 -24.30
CA GLU A 323 17.56 10.26 -24.93
C GLU A 323 18.63 11.25 -24.44
N GLN A 324 18.24 12.50 -24.12
CA GLN A 324 19.17 13.55 -23.69
C GLN A 324 19.40 13.51 -22.17
N ASP A 325 19.96 12.42 -21.68
CA ASP A 325 20.16 12.14 -20.25
C ASP A 325 21.03 13.15 -19.50
N LEU A 326 21.92 13.87 -20.18
CA LEU A 326 22.71 14.94 -19.58
C LEU A 326 21.87 16.19 -19.31
N ALA A 327 20.89 16.48 -20.18
CA ALA A 327 19.96 17.59 -20.02
C ALA A 327 18.75 17.24 -19.14
N TYR A 328 18.40 15.96 -19.05
CA TYR A 328 17.20 15.48 -18.34
C TYR A 328 17.55 14.32 -17.41
N ARG A 329 18.04 14.62 -16.21
CA ARG A 329 18.58 13.66 -15.25
C ARG A 329 17.51 12.88 -14.50
N ILE A 330 17.81 11.61 -14.17
CA ILE A 330 16.93 10.72 -13.42
C ILE A 330 17.30 10.66 -11.93
N ALA A 331 18.58 10.77 -11.57
CA ALA A 331 19.03 10.63 -10.19
C ALA A 331 18.30 11.59 -9.22
N PRO A 332 18.06 12.87 -9.54
CA PRO A 332 17.31 13.77 -8.66
C PRO A 332 15.82 13.41 -8.50
N ILE A 333 15.31 12.43 -9.25
CA ILE A 333 13.92 11.94 -9.15
C ILE A 333 13.86 10.66 -8.35
N ASN A 334 14.63 9.64 -8.74
CA ASN A 334 14.51 8.28 -8.20
C ASN A 334 15.64 7.90 -7.22
N GLY A 335 16.81 8.56 -7.30
CA GLY A 335 18.00 8.16 -6.55
C GLY A 335 17.75 8.10 -5.05
N ALA A 336 17.22 9.16 -4.44
CA ALA A 336 16.97 9.21 -3.00
C ALA A 336 16.01 8.12 -2.48
N ASN A 337 15.03 7.71 -3.32
CA ASN A 337 14.12 6.63 -2.95
C ASN A 337 14.85 5.28 -2.94
N PHE A 338 15.68 5.00 -3.95
CA PHE A 338 16.48 3.78 -3.96
C PHE A 338 17.51 3.75 -2.83
N ASP A 339 18.20 4.86 -2.59
CA ASP A 339 19.17 4.98 -1.49
C ASP A 339 18.54 4.68 -0.12
N THR A 340 17.27 5.07 0.06
CA THR A 340 16.52 4.83 1.32
C THR A 340 16.23 3.36 1.55
N ILE A 341 16.04 2.54 0.52
CA ILE A 341 15.55 1.16 0.65
C ILE A 341 16.58 0.08 0.32
N SER A 342 17.49 0.34 -0.63
CA SER A 342 18.40 -0.71 -1.11
C SER A 342 19.83 -0.24 -1.33
N GLY A 343 20.09 1.05 -1.36
CA GLY A 343 21.29 1.67 -1.87
C GLY A 343 21.20 1.98 -3.36
N PRO A 344 22.24 2.56 -3.97
CA PRO A 344 22.24 2.99 -5.36
C PRO A 344 21.85 1.85 -6.32
N PHE A 345 20.93 2.15 -7.23
CA PHE A 345 20.47 1.22 -8.26
C PHE A 345 20.42 1.92 -9.64
N VAL A 346 20.66 1.19 -10.70
CA VAL A 346 20.78 1.70 -12.07
C VAL A 346 19.68 2.68 -12.50
N LEU A 347 18.43 2.42 -12.12
CA LEU A 347 17.29 3.31 -12.41
C LEU A 347 17.27 4.61 -11.59
N GLY A 348 18.15 4.75 -10.61
CA GLY A 348 18.34 5.97 -9.82
C GLY A 348 19.69 6.66 -10.09
N LEU A 349 20.50 6.15 -11.02
CA LEU A 349 21.82 6.67 -11.34
C LEU A 349 21.80 7.42 -12.67
N ASP A 350 22.45 8.59 -12.73
CA ASP A 350 22.79 9.27 -13.98
C ASP A 350 24.01 8.62 -14.65
N ARG A 351 24.28 8.99 -15.92
CA ARG A 351 25.45 8.53 -16.66
C ARG A 351 26.74 8.76 -15.87
N GLY A 352 27.56 7.73 -15.77
CA GLY A 352 28.85 7.73 -15.08
C GLY A 352 29.45 6.34 -15.00
N PRO A 353 30.68 6.21 -14.46
CA PRO A 353 31.36 4.91 -14.37
C PRO A 353 30.58 3.87 -13.56
N GLN A 354 29.98 4.24 -12.44
CA GLN A 354 29.16 3.33 -11.64
C GLN A 354 27.94 2.85 -12.44
N PHE A 355 27.21 3.77 -13.07
CA PHE A 355 26.06 3.43 -13.91
C PHE A 355 26.45 2.44 -15.01
N ALA A 356 27.54 2.70 -15.74
CA ALA A 356 27.99 1.88 -16.86
C ALA A 356 28.30 0.44 -16.40
N ARG A 357 29.02 0.29 -15.25
CA ARG A 357 29.38 -1.00 -14.68
C ARG A 357 28.15 -1.78 -14.21
N GLU A 358 27.33 -1.18 -13.35
CA GLU A 358 26.16 -1.85 -12.75
C GLU A 358 25.10 -2.18 -13.82
N ARG A 359 24.94 -1.29 -14.82
CA ARG A 359 24.07 -1.55 -15.97
C ARG A 359 24.53 -2.77 -16.76
N ARG A 360 25.82 -2.87 -17.07
CA ARG A 360 26.36 -4.04 -17.79
C ARG A 360 26.11 -5.32 -17.02
N LEU A 361 26.48 -5.37 -15.73
CA LEU A 361 26.27 -6.54 -14.86
C LEU A 361 24.80 -6.98 -14.82
N MET A 362 23.89 -6.01 -14.67
CA MET A 362 22.45 -6.26 -14.65
C MET A 362 21.94 -6.83 -15.98
N TYR A 363 22.29 -6.19 -17.11
CA TYR A 363 21.82 -6.64 -18.41
C TYR A 363 22.44 -7.99 -18.82
N ASP A 364 23.72 -8.23 -18.53
CA ASP A 364 24.39 -9.50 -18.81
C ASP A 364 23.74 -10.66 -18.04
N ALA A 365 23.34 -10.43 -16.79
CA ALA A 365 22.66 -11.44 -15.98
C ALA A 365 21.24 -11.77 -16.50
N VAL A 366 20.52 -10.75 -17.00
CA VAL A 366 19.15 -10.92 -17.52
C VAL A 366 19.14 -11.43 -18.97
N ALA A 367 20.11 -11.04 -19.80
CA ALA A 367 20.16 -11.41 -21.22
C ALA A 367 20.28 -12.94 -21.46
N ARG A 368 20.74 -13.69 -20.47
CA ARG A 368 20.88 -15.15 -20.55
C ARG A 368 19.59 -15.91 -20.21
N ILE A 369 18.48 -15.22 -19.95
CA ILE A 369 17.19 -15.88 -19.76
C ILE A 369 16.73 -16.45 -21.10
N ASP A 370 16.53 -17.78 -21.15
CA ASP A 370 16.03 -18.45 -22.35
C ASP A 370 14.53 -18.15 -22.54
N PRO A 371 14.14 -17.50 -23.65
CA PRO A 371 12.74 -17.20 -23.91
C PRO A 371 11.84 -18.44 -24.05
N ALA A 372 12.39 -19.58 -24.48
CA ALA A 372 11.62 -20.80 -24.66
C ALA A 372 11.31 -21.48 -23.31
N ASP A 373 12.32 -21.59 -22.43
CA ASP A 373 12.15 -22.10 -21.06
C ASP A 373 11.20 -21.18 -20.26
N LEU A 374 11.40 -19.87 -20.34
CA LEU A 374 10.52 -18.87 -19.70
C LEU A 374 9.07 -19.06 -20.15
N ARG A 375 8.82 -19.23 -21.45
CA ARG A 375 7.48 -19.45 -22.01
C ARG A 375 6.86 -20.74 -21.48
N ALA A 376 7.60 -21.84 -21.51
CA ALA A 376 7.13 -23.13 -21.04
C ALA A 376 6.71 -23.08 -19.57
N ARG A 377 7.50 -22.43 -18.74
CA ARG A 377 7.24 -22.26 -17.30
C ARG A 377 6.01 -21.41 -17.04
N ILE A 378 5.90 -20.23 -17.68
CA ILE A 378 4.74 -19.34 -17.55
C ILE A 378 3.47 -20.08 -17.97
N ARG A 379 3.52 -20.78 -19.09
CA ARG A 379 2.41 -21.60 -19.60
C ARG A 379 1.98 -22.65 -18.59
N GLY A 380 2.91 -23.42 -18.04
CA GLY A 380 2.62 -24.46 -17.07
C GLY A 380 1.97 -23.91 -15.79
N GLU A 381 2.47 -22.80 -15.25
CA GLU A 381 1.89 -22.16 -14.07
C GLU A 381 0.51 -21.57 -14.37
N ALA A 382 0.34 -20.91 -15.51
CA ALA A 382 -0.93 -20.35 -15.94
C ALA A 382 -1.99 -21.44 -16.11
N ASP A 383 -1.66 -22.51 -16.84
CA ASP A 383 -2.56 -23.63 -17.12
C ASP A 383 -3.00 -24.33 -15.83
N ARG A 384 -2.07 -24.52 -14.88
CA ARG A 384 -2.39 -25.12 -13.58
C ARG A 384 -3.41 -24.28 -12.82
N ILE A 385 -3.19 -22.95 -12.71
CA ILE A 385 -4.10 -22.05 -12.01
C ILE A 385 -5.48 -22.04 -12.70
N LEU A 386 -5.52 -22.02 -14.03
CA LEU A 386 -6.78 -22.03 -14.78
C LEU A 386 -7.53 -23.35 -14.63
N ALA A 387 -6.80 -24.49 -14.62
CA ALA A 387 -7.39 -25.80 -14.36
C ALA A 387 -8.00 -25.92 -12.96
N ASP A 388 -7.24 -25.47 -11.93
CA ASP A 388 -7.71 -25.43 -10.55
C ASP A 388 -8.96 -24.53 -10.41
N THR A 389 -8.96 -23.38 -11.10
CA THR A 389 -10.09 -22.46 -11.11
C THR A 389 -11.33 -23.11 -11.74
N LEU A 390 -11.17 -23.77 -12.90
CA LEU A 390 -12.27 -24.44 -13.61
C LEU A 390 -12.81 -25.66 -12.83
N ALA A 391 -11.99 -26.27 -11.99
CA ALA A 391 -12.42 -27.36 -11.10
C ALA A 391 -13.20 -26.82 -9.89
N ALA A 392 -12.86 -25.63 -9.41
CA ALA A 392 -13.50 -25.00 -8.23
C ALA A 392 -14.73 -24.15 -8.57
N GLY A 393 -14.85 -23.68 -9.83
CA GLY A 393 -15.94 -22.78 -10.24
C GLY A 393 -15.71 -22.17 -11.63
N ASP A 394 -16.40 -21.06 -11.90
CA ASP A 394 -16.36 -20.38 -13.19
C ASP A 394 -15.84 -18.92 -13.11
N ARG A 395 -15.21 -18.53 -11.99
CA ARG A 395 -14.74 -17.15 -11.78
C ARG A 395 -13.31 -17.10 -11.29
N ILE A 396 -12.53 -16.18 -11.85
CA ILE A 396 -11.18 -15.90 -11.44
C ILE A 396 -10.95 -14.39 -11.31
N ASP A 397 -10.23 -13.99 -10.26
CA ASP A 397 -9.63 -12.65 -10.19
C ASP A 397 -8.31 -12.65 -10.97
N VAL A 398 -8.32 -11.98 -12.10
CA VAL A 398 -7.15 -11.88 -13.00
C VAL A 398 -5.96 -11.20 -12.33
N ALA A 399 -6.19 -10.30 -11.36
CA ALA A 399 -5.10 -9.61 -10.66
C ALA A 399 -4.40 -10.53 -9.64
N HIS A 400 -5.11 -10.92 -8.57
CA HIS A 400 -4.49 -11.69 -7.48
C HIS A 400 -4.50 -13.20 -7.73
N GLY A 401 -5.61 -13.73 -8.22
CA GLY A 401 -5.79 -15.17 -8.41
C GLY A 401 -4.97 -15.73 -9.59
N TYR A 402 -4.52 -14.87 -10.50
CA TYR A 402 -3.84 -15.30 -11.71
C TYR A 402 -2.49 -14.58 -11.93
N ALA A 403 -2.53 -13.30 -12.31
CA ALA A 403 -1.32 -12.58 -12.75
C ALA A 403 -0.26 -12.43 -11.66
N HIS A 404 -0.68 -12.13 -10.42
CA HIS A 404 0.24 -12.01 -9.28
C HIS A 404 0.93 -13.33 -8.95
N ALA A 405 0.16 -14.43 -8.89
CA ALA A 405 0.71 -15.73 -8.57
C ALA A 405 1.75 -16.18 -9.61
N VAL A 406 1.41 -16.07 -10.90
CA VAL A 406 2.37 -16.44 -11.97
C VAL A 406 3.58 -15.50 -11.96
N ALA A 407 3.39 -14.18 -11.81
CA ALA A 407 4.49 -13.22 -11.77
C ALA A 407 5.44 -13.47 -10.59
N ALA A 408 4.92 -13.77 -9.40
CA ALA A 408 5.72 -14.05 -8.21
C ALA A 408 6.54 -15.34 -8.38
N ARG A 409 5.92 -16.42 -8.87
CA ARG A 409 6.61 -17.70 -9.11
C ARG A 409 7.65 -17.59 -10.21
N THR A 410 7.32 -16.87 -11.28
CA THR A 410 8.28 -16.60 -12.36
C THR A 410 9.46 -15.77 -11.86
N ALA A 411 9.23 -14.74 -11.08
CA ALA A 411 10.29 -13.92 -10.50
C ALA A 411 11.14 -14.71 -9.49
N ALA A 412 10.53 -15.51 -8.64
CA ALA A 412 11.25 -16.39 -7.71
C ALA A 412 12.21 -17.35 -8.44
N TYR A 413 11.73 -17.93 -9.53
CA TYR A 413 12.56 -18.80 -10.38
C TYR A 413 13.67 -18.04 -11.08
N LEU A 414 13.36 -16.95 -11.79
CA LEU A 414 14.34 -16.21 -12.57
C LEU A 414 15.44 -15.58 -11.72
N PHE A 415 15.07 -15.06 -10.56
CA PHE A 415 15.98 -14.30 -9.69
C PHE A 415 16.56 -15.13 -8.55
N GLY A 416 16.06 -16.34 -8.32
CA GLY A 416 16.57 -17.23 -7.28
C GLY A 416 16.22 -16.83 -5.85
N ILE A 417 15.19 -16.02 -5.66
CA ILE A 417 14.71 -15.51 -4.36
C ILE A 417 13.25 -15.89 -4.18
N PRO A 418 12.93 -17.07 -3.65
CA PRO A 418 11.54 -17.49 -3.44
C PRO A 418 10.84 -16.75 -2.28
N GLY A 419 11.61 -16.16 -1.33
CA GLY A 419 11.09 -15.69 -0.06
C GLY A 419 10.60 -16.87 0.82
N PRO A 420 10.13 -16.59 2.04
CA PRO A 420 9.56 -17.61 2.92
C PRO A 420 8.24 -18.17 2.39
N THR A 421 7.39 -17.29 1.84
CA THR A 421 6.14 -17.64 1.16
C THR A 421 5.89 -16.70 -0.01
N GLU A 422 5.11 -17.17 -1.01
CA GLU A 422 4.69 -16.36 -2.15
C GLU A 422 3.96 -15.07 -1.71
N ALA A 423 3.07 -15.17 -0.73
CA ALA A 423 2.33 -14.03 -0.21
C ALA A 423 3.23 -12.97 0.46
N GLU A 424 4.28 -13.40 1.16
CA GLU A 424 5.25 -12.49 1.76
C GLU A 424 6.13 -11.83 0.73
N LEU A 425 6.60 -12.57 -0.26
CA LEU A 425 7.37 -12.03 -1.39
C LEU A 425 6.58 -10.92 -2.09
N MET A 426 5.32 -11.20 -2.46
CA MET A 426 4.43 -10.20 -3.09
C MET A 426 4.23 -8.97 -2.21
N ARG A 427 3.99 -9.15 -0.91
CA ARG A 427 3.76 -8.05 0.04
C ARG A 427 4.98 -7.15 0.19
N VAL A 428 6.16 -7.75 0.31
CA VAL A 428 7.43 -7.02 0.45
C VAL A 428 7.76 -6.28 -0.85
N CYS A 429 7.67 -6.94 -2.01
CA CYS A 429 7.90 -6.31 -3.31
C CYS A 429 6.93 -5.13 -3.56
N ARG A 430 5.64 -5.28 -3.22
CA ARG A 430 4.66 -4.21 -3.36
C ARG A 430 4.97 -2.99 -2.49
N ALA A 431 5.43 -3.18 -1.25
CA ALA A 431 5.81 -2.08 -0.37
C ALA A 431 7.01 -1.30 -0.94
N LEU A 432 8.01 -2.02 -1.43
CA LEU A 432 9.21 -1.44 -2.05
C LEU A 432 8.87 -0.72 -3.36
N PHE A 433 8.08 -1.34 -4.22
CA PHE A 433 7.67 -0.75 -5.50
C PHE A 433 6.85 0.53 -5.29
N HIS A 434 5.88 0.52 -4.38
CA HIS A 434 5.05 1.69 -4.09
C HIS A 434 5.91 2.89 -3.66
N PHE A 435 6.86 2.68 -2.76
CA PHE A 435 7.77 3.73 -2.33
C PHE A 435 8.71 4.20 -3.44
N SER A 436 9.31 3.26 -4.19
CA SER A 436 10.32 3.60 -5.20
C SER A 436 9.78 4.44 -6.35
N PHE A 437 8.52 4.17 -6.78
CA PHE A 437 8.00 4.70 -8.03
C PHE A 437 6.76 5.58 -7.90
N LEU A 438 6.02 5.51 -6.78
CA LEU A 438 4.70 6.12 -6.67
C LEU A 438 4.53 7.07 -5.49
N ALA A 439 5.27 6.86 -4.40
CA ALA A 439 5.15 7.66 -3.20
C ALA A 439 5.95 8.96 -3.29
N SER A 440 5.45 9.99 -2.59
CA SER A 440 6.26 11.16 -2.27
C SER A 440 7.15 10.86 -1.06
N PRO A 441 8.42 11.35 -1.02
CA PRO A 441 9.29 11.23 0.15
C PRO A 441 8.70 11.81 1.45
N SER A 442 7.68 12.65 1.33
CA SER A 442 6.94 13.23 2.46
C SER A 442 5.91 12.29 3.11
N GLU A 443 5.67 11.12 2.54
CA GLU A 443 4.71 10.13 3.05
C GLU A 443 5.37 9.23 4.09
N THR A 444 5.41 9.67 5.34
CA THR A 444 6.14 9.00 6.44
C THR A 444 5.73 7.53 6.63
N GLU A 445 4.44 7.21 6.55
CA GLU A 445 3.94 5.83 6.70
C GLU A 445 4.41 4.91 5.57
N VAL A 446 4.38 5.41 4.33
CA VAL A 446 4.83 4.64 3.16
C VAL A 446 6.34 4.41 3.23
N THR A 447 7.09 5.44 3.63
CA THR A 447 8.55 5.38 3.81
C THR A 447 8.92 4.35 4.88
N GLU A 448 8.24 4.37 6.02
CA GLU A 448 8.53 3.45 7.12
C GLU A 448 8.18 2.00 6.80
N ARG A 449 7.08 1.79 6.07
CA ARG A 449 6.70 0.47 5.54
C ARG A 449 7.75 -0.05 4.56
N ALA A 450 8.25 0.82 3.68
CA ALA A 450 9.28 0.46 2.73
C ALA A 450 10.61 0.11 3.41
N ARG A 451 11.03 0.86 4.43
CA ARG A 451 12.24 0.53 5.21
C ARG A 451 12.16 -0.84 5.88
N ARG A 452 11.01 -1.18 6.49
CA ARG A 452 10.79 -2.52 7.06
C ARG A 452 10.82 -3.60 5.99
N ALA A 453 10.16 -3.38 4.87
CA ALA A 453 10.18 -4.31 3.75
C ALA A 453 11.61 -4.48 3.19
N ALA A 454 12.39 -3.39 3.12
CA ALA A 454 13.78 -3.43 2.69
C ALA A 454 14.68 -4.23 3.63
N ALA A 455 14.48 -4.11 4.95
CA ALA A 455 15.22 -4.90 5.93
C ALA A 455 14.93 -6.40 5.76
N VAL A 456 13.66 -6.77 5.62
CA VAL A 456 13.24 -8.17 5.39
C VAL A 456 13.81 -8.70 4.07
N MET A 457 13.71 -7.94 2.98
CA MET A 457 14.24 -8.34 1.68
C MET A 457 15.78 -8.49 1.72
N ARG A 458 16.45 -7.60 2.45
CA ARG A 458 17.91 -7.67 2.65
C ARG A 458 18.30 -8.98 3.35
N GLU A 459 17.62 -9.35 4.42
CA GLU A 459 17.83 -10.58 5.16
C GLU A 459 17.68 -11.79 4.24
N TRP A 460 16.55 -11.95 3.54
CA TRP A 460 16.31 -13.08 2.64
C TRP A 460 17.39 -13.22 1.57
N MET A 461 17.82 -12.10 0.97
CA MET A 461 18.84 -12.13 -0.08
C MET A 461 20.21 -12.50 0.46
N LEU A 462 20.63 -11.95 1.60
CA LEU A 462 21.93 -12.26 2.18
C LEU A 462 21.98 -13.69 2.71
N ASP A 463 20.90 -14.22 3.25
CA ASP A 463 20.80 -15.61 3.67
C ASP A 463 20.92 -16.55 2.49
N GLU A 464 20.26 -16.28 1.37
CA GLU A 464 20.35 -17.08 0.16
C GLU A 464 21.74 -17.01 -0.48
N ILE A 465 22.35 -15.82 -0.58
CA ILE A 465 23.72 -15.62 -1.05
C ILE A 465 24.70 -16.44 -0.18
N THR A 466 24.59 -16.32 1.14
CA THR A 466 25.41 -17.04 2.10
C THR A 466 25.23 -18.55 1.98
N ARG A 467 24.00 -19.03 1.85
CA ARG A 467 23.67 -20.44 1.65
C ARG A 467 24.34 -21.00 0.39
N ARG A 468 24.24 -20.27 -0.73
CA ARG A 468 24.85 -20.68 -2.00
C ARG A 468 26.37 -20.73 -1.92
N ARG A 469 27.01 -19.71 -1.36
CA ARG A 469 28.48 -19.66 -1.18
C ARG A 469 28.98 -20.81 -0.31
N ARG A 470 28.32 -21.06 0.86
CA ARG A 470 28.73 -22.14 1.78
C ARG A 470 28.61 -23.55 1.15
N ASN A 471 27.59 -23.76 0.35
CA ASN A 471 27.30 -25.08 -0.22
C ASN A 471 27.89 -25.24 -1.62
N GLY A 472 28.63 -24.27 -2.13
CA GLY A 472 29.19 -24.32 -3.50
C GLY A 472 28.13 -24.49 -4.60
N LEU A 473 26.90 -23.92 -4.39
CA LEU A 473 25.79 -24.13 -5.32
C LEU A 473 25.90 -23.19 -6.52
N GLU A 474 26.14 -23.77 -7.69
CA GLU A 474 26.09 -23.05 -8.96
C GLU A 474 24.73 -23.27 -9.62
N ILE A 475 23.85 -22.29 -9.42
CA ILE A 475 22.49 -22.29 -10.01
C ILE A 475 22.47 -21.24 -11.12
N ASP A 476 22.08 -21.64 -12.34
CA ASP A 476 21.97 -20.70 -13.47
C ASP A 476 20.69 -19.90 -13.46
N ASP A 477 20.56 -19.04 -12.44
CA ASP A 477 19.57 -17.98 -12.34
C ASP A 477 20.26 -16.60 -12.25
N VAL A 478 19.49 -15.52 -12.19
CA VAL A 478 20.05 -14.16 -12.15
C VAL A 478 20.95 -13.95 -10.92
N LEU A 479 20.58 -14.50 -9.76
CA LEU A 479 21.41 -14.43 -8.55
C LEU A 479 22.75 -15.16 -8.76
N GLY A 480 22.72 -16.41 -9.25
CA GLY A 480 23.93 -17.19 -9.51
C GLY A 480 24.86 -16.52 -10.51
N ARG A 481 24.29 -15.95 -11.59
CA ARG A 481 25.05 -15.20 -12.60
C ARG A 481 25.70 -13.94 -12.03
N LEU A 482 25.01 -13.19 -11.15
CA LEU A 482 25.58 -12.04 -10.44
C LEU A 482 26.69 -12.47 -9.48
N MET A 483 26.50 -13.56 -8.73
CA MET A 483 27.48 -14.09 -7.79
C MET A 483 28.77 -14.61 -8.48
N ALA A 484 28.65 -15.14 -9.70
CA ALA A 484 29.78 -15.60 -10.51
C ALA A 484 30.53 -14.45 -11.21
N ASN A 485 29.95 -13.25 -11.24
CA ASN A 485 30.56 -12.11 -11.92
C ASN A 485 31.74 -11.54 -11.12
N ARG A 486 32.64 -10.86 -11.83
CA ARG A 486 33.85 -10.26 -11.27
C ARG A 486 33.86 -8.76 -11.55
N ASP A 487 34.48 -8.00 -10.67
CA ASP A 487 34.72 -6.58 -10.86
C ASP A 487 35.94 -6.32 -11.77
N GLU A 488 36.32 -5.07 -11.94
CA GLU A 488 37.44 -4.64 -12.81
C GLU A 488 38.80 -5.15 -12.30
N THR A 489 38.89 -5.56 -11.04
CA THR A 489 40.12 -6.14 -10.44
C THR A 489 40.18 -7.65 -10.60
N GLY A 490 39.17 -8.27 -11.19
CA GLY A 490 39.03 -9.72 -11.28
C GLY A 490 38.50 -10.39 -10.00
N THR A 491 38.13 -9.59 -9.00
CA THR A 491 37.56 -10.10 -7.73
C THR A 491 36.05 -10.35 -7.89
N LEU A 492 35.52 -11.41 -7.25
CA LEU A 492 34.09 -11.66 -7.21
C LEU A 492 33.34 -10.44 -6.64
N LEU A 493 32.17 -10.17 -7.19
CA LEU A 493 31.31 -9.10 -6.66
C LEU A 493 31.03 -9.32 -5.17
N ASP A 494 31.08 -8.23 -4.38
CA ASP A 494 30.66 -8.27 -3.00
C ASP A 494 29.15 -8.54 -2.87
N ASP A 495 28.75 -9.18 -1.78
CA ASP A 495 27.38 -9.62 -1.56
C ASP A 495 26.39 -8.45 -1.49
N ASP A 496 26.80 -7.27 -1.04
CA ASP A 496 25.93 -6.11 -1.01
C ASP A 496 25.66 -5.55 -2.43
N LYS A 497 26.65 -5.59 -3.31
CA LYS A 497 26.48 -5.19 -4.71
C LYS A 497 25.57 -6.16 -5.46
N VAL A 498 25.75 -7.46 -5.27
CA VAL A 498 24.86 -8.52 -5.80
C VAL A 498 23.43 -8.26 -5.33
N ARG A 499 23.23 -8.06 -4.04
CA ARG A 499 21.93 -7.78 -3.42
C ARG A 499 21.27 -6.52 -4.00
N ARG A 500 22.02 -5.41 -4.13
CA ARG A 500 21.45 -4.13 -4.62
C ARG A 500 20.93 -4.25 -6.05
N ILE A 501 21.67 -4.90 -6.93
CA ILE A 501 21.23 -5.12 -8.31
C ILE A 501 20.01 -6.02 -8.34
N LEU A 502 20.01 -7.10 -7.56
CA LEU A 502 18.95 -8.10 -7.54
C LEU A 502 17.64 -7.52 -6.97
N VAL A 503 17.71 -6.72 -5.92
CA VAL A 503 16.54 -6.08 -5.30
C VAL A 503 15.79 -5.19 -6.30
N GLY A 504 16.52 -4.37 -7.07
CA GLY A 504 15.93 -3.50 -8.06
C GLY A 504 15.22 -4.25 -9.19
N LEU A 505 15.79 -5.38 -9.63
CA LEU A 505 15.19 -6.26 -10.63
C LEU A 505 13.92 -6.93 -10.08
N LEU A 506 14.00 -7.53 -8.90
CA LEU A 506 12.88 -8.27 -8.29
C LEU A 506 11.67 -7.38 -8.01
N VAL A 507 11.91 -6.18 -7.43
CA VAL A 507 10.86 -5.19 -7.17
C VAL A 507 10.18 -4.74 -8.46
N GLY A 508 10.94 -4.56 -9.54
CA GLY A 508 10.41 -4.21 -10.85
C GLY A 508 9.67 -5.34 -11.58
N ALA A 509 9.90 -6.61 -11.23
CA ALA A 509 9.36 -7.74 -11.97
C ALA A 509 7.92 -8.11 -11.58
N ILE A 510 7.57 -8.08 -10.29
CA ILE A 510 6.27 -8.56 -9.78
C ILE A 510 5.20 -7.49 -9.91
N ASP A 511 5.39 -6.35 -9.23
CA ASP A 511 4.34 -5.32 -9.11
C ASP A 511 4.20 -4.40 -10.34
N THR A 512 4.96 -4.63 -11.40
CA THR A 512 4.68 -4.07 -12.73
C THR A 512 3.89 -5.04 -13.58
N THR A 513 4.27 -6.32 -13.63
CA THR A 513 3.64 -7.35 -14.47
C THR A 513 2.23 -7.69 -13.98
N ALA A 514 2.07 -7.93 -12.69
CA ALA A 514 0.81 -8.34 -12.10
C ALA A 514 -0.37 -7.37 -12.35
N PRO A 515 -0.24 -6.04 -12.16
CA PRO A 515 -1.32 -5.11 -12.49
C PRO A 515 -1.40 -4.78 -13.98
N THR A 516 -0.42 -5.19 -14.80
CA THR A 516 -0.41 -4.95 -16.25
C THR A 516 -1.32 -5.94 -16.98
N VAL A 517 -1.27 -7.23 -16.61
CA VAL A 517 -2.11 -8.28 -17.22
C VAL A 517 -3.60 -7.96 -17.13
N PRO A 518 -4.19 -7.61 -15.96
CA PRO A 518 -5.60 -7.26 -15.89
C PRO A 518 -5.96 -6.00 -16.71
N ARG A 519 -5.02 -5.04 -16.93
CA ARG A 519 -5.25 -3.92 -17.84
C ARG A 519 -5.42 -4.38 -19.28
N ILE A 520 -4.51 -5.24 -19.73
CA ILE A 520 -4.55 -5.81 -21.08
C ILE A 520 -5.85 -6.59 -21.26
N VAL A 521 -6.16 -7.50 -20.34
CA VAL A 521 -7.38 -8.31 -20.38
C VAL A 521 -8.63 -7.43 -20.40
N TYR A 522 -8.70 -6.41 -19.54
CA TYR A 522 -9.83 -5.48 -19.53
C TYR A 522 -10.00 -4.74 -20.86
N VAL A 523 -8.93 -4.23 -21.45
CA VAL A 523 -8.99 -3.51 -22.74
C VAL A 523 -9.44 -4.44 -23.86
N LEU A 524 -8.89 -5.66 -23.92
CA LEU A 524 -9.17 -6.60 -25.01
C LEU A 524 -10.52 -7.33 -24.87
N ALA A 525 -10.97 -7.57 -23.64
CA ALA A 525 -12.19 -8.34 -23.36
C ALA A 525 -13.43 -7.48 -23.08
N SER A 526 -13.30 -6.14 -22.97
CA SER A 526 -14.45 -5.25 -22.77
C SER A 526 -15.31 -5.05 -24.02
N ASP A 527 -14.77 -5.36 -25.20
CA ASP A 527 -15.47 -5.31 -26.48
C ASP A 527 -15.49 -6.71 -27.09
N PRO A 528 -16.69 -7.33 -27.23
CA PRO A 528 -16.80 -8.69 -27.78
C PRO A 528 -16.24 -8.83 -29.19
N ALA A 529 -16.36 -7.81 -30.05
CA ALA A 529 -15.86 -7.85 -31.43
C ALA A 529 -14.32 -7.81 -31.42
N LEU A 530 -13.72 -6.99 -30.56
CA LEU A 530 -12.26 -6.96 -30.35
C LEU A 530 -11.76 -8.29 -29.81
N LEU A 531 -12.42 -8.85 -28.79
CA LEU A 531 -12.07 -10.14 -28.20
C LEU A 531 -12.10 -11.27 -29.24
N ALA A 532 -13.11 -11.30 -30.11
CA ALA A 532 -13.19 -12.28 -31.18
C ALA A 532 -12.00 -12.18 -32.15
N ARG A 533 -11.55 -10.97 -32.49
CA ARG A 533 -10.35 -10.75 -33.33
C ARG A 533 -9.07 -11.23 -32.63
N VAL A 534 -8.89 -10.92 -31.36
CA VAL A 534 -7.71 -11.32 -30.58
C VAL A 534 -7.62 -12.84 -30.49
N ARG A 535 -8.76 -13.52 -30.34
CA ARG A 535 -8.80 -15.00 -30.25
C ARG A 535 -8.28 -15.71 -31.47
N LEU A 536 -8.35 -15.10 -32.64
CA LEU A 536 -7.76 -15.65 -33.87
C LEU A 536 -6.22 -15.72 -33.83
N ASP A 537 -5.61 -14.97 -32.93
CA ASP A 537 -4.16 -14.82 -32.85
C ASP A 537 -3.56 -15.40 -31.54
N VAL A 538 -4.35 -16.03 -30.66
CA VAL A 538 -3.90 -16.49 -29.33
C VAL A 538 -2.72 -17.46 -29.36
N ASP A 539 -2.59 -18.25 -30.44
CA ASP A 539 -1.49 -19.20 -30.62
C ASP A 539 -0.27 -18.57 -31.31
N ASN A 540 -0.36 -17.31 -31.72
CA ASN A 540 0.75 -16.60 -32.34
C ASN A 540 1.38 -15.59 -31.38
N PRO A 541 2.53 -15.91 -30.78
CA PRO A 541 3.14 -15.07 -29.74
C PRO A 541 3.57 -13.68 -30.26
N VAL A 542 3.91 -13.55 -31.54
CA VAL A 542 4.32 -12.26 -32.15
C VAL A 542 3.09 -11.35 -32.28
N LYS A 543 2.00 -11.88 -32.80
CA LYS A 543 0.75 -11.10 -32.91
C LYS A 543 0.18 -10.76 -31.54
N MET A 544 0.20 -11.72 -30.59
CA MET A 544 -0.23 -11.48 -29.22
C MET A 544 0.62 -10.40 -28.52
N MET A 545 1.89 -10.28 -28.82
CA MET A 545 2.72 -9.18 -28.36
C MET A 545 2.20 -7.83 -28.89
N GLY A 546 1.83 -7.76 -30.18
CA GLY A 546 1.20 -6.56 -30.75
C GLY A 546 -0.11 -6.18 -30.06
N TRP A 547 -1.01 -7.16 -29.81
CA TRP A 547 -2.24 -6.97 -29.06
C TRP A 547 -1.98 -6.44 -27.64
N CYS A 548 -1.00 -7.01 -26.95
CA CYS A 548 -0.61 -6.55 -25.61
C CYS A 548 -0.07 -5.12 -25.61
N TRP A 549 0.81 -4.76 -26.57
CA TRP A 549 1.38 -3.42 -26.69
C TRP A 549 0.32 -2.38 -27.02
N GLU A 550 -0.63 -2.70 -27.90
CA GLU A 550 -1.76 -1.84 -28.20
C GLU A 550 -2.70 -1.63 -27.00
N ALA A 551 -2.98 -2.69 -26.25
CA ALA A 551 -3.76 -2.58 -25.03
C ALA A 551 -3.07 -1.65 -23.99
N LEU A 552 -1.74 -1.79 -23.83
CA LEU A 552 -0.95 -0.93 -22.94
C LEU A 552 -0.82 0.51 -23.45
N ARG A 553 -0.81 0.73 -24.75
CA ARG A 553 -0.90 2.06 -25.34
C ARG A 553 -2.22 2.74 -24.97
N GLN A 554 -3.33 2.00 -25.05
CA GLN A 554 -4.64 2.52 -24.65
C GLN A 554 -4.76 2.74 -23.15
N TRP A 555 -4.06 1.95 -22.33
CA TRP A 555 -4.11 2.06 -20.88
C TRP A 555 -2.78 1.67 -20.23
N SER A 556 -1.85 2.61 -20.23
CA SER A 556 -0.49 2.39 -19.70
C SER A 556 -0.47 2.23 -18.17
N PRO A 557 0.31 1.29 -17.63
CA PRO A 557 0.58 1.20 -16.19
C PRO A 557 1.49 2.34 -15.69
N ALA A 558 2.35 2.88 -16.57
CA ALA A 558 3.26 3.98 -16.29
C ALA A 558 3.13 5.08 -17.37
N PRO A 559 2.05 5.87 -17.32
CA PRO A 559 1.73 6.84 -18.40
C PRO A 559 2.73 7.98 -18.49
N VAL A 560 3.45 8.29 -17.42
CA VAL A 560 4.39 9.42 -17.31
C VAL A 560 5.67 8.95 -16.65
N VAL A 561 6.80 9.36 -17.19
CA VAL A 561 8.11 9.25 -16.54
C VAL A 561 8.69 10.63 -16.26
N PHE A 562 9.42 10.75 -15.16
CA PHE A 562 9.91 12.05 -14.71
C PHE A 562 11.43 12.18 -14.91
N ARG A 563 11.85 13.42 -15.16
CA ARG A 563 13.24 13.85 -15.23
C ARG A 563 13.39 15.20 -14.53
N ARG A 564 14.63 15.64 -14.33
CA ARG A 564 14.93 16.99 -13.82
C ARG A 564 16.04 17.61 -14.65
N THR A 565 15.86 18.88 -15.00
CA THR A 565 16.88 19.66 -15.70
C THR A 565 17.97 20.15 -14.74
N PRO A 566 19.26 19.82 -14.94
CA PRO A 566 20.36 20.34 -14.13
C PRO A 566 20.75 21.79 -14.53
N ALA A 567 20.40 22.20 -15.73
CA ALA A 567 20.61 23.54 -16.32
C ALA A 567 19.43 23.85 -17.23
N PRO A 568 19.27 25.10 -17.71
CA PRO A 568 18.25 25.42 -18.71
C PRO A 568 18.41 24.54 -19.96
N ALA A 569 17.31 23.94 -20.43
CA ALA A 569 17.29 23.07 -21.60
C ALA A 569 16.29 23.58 -22.66
N ALA A 570 16.67 23.50 -23.93
CA ALA A 570 15.78 23.86 -25.03
C ALA A 570 14.96 22.65 -25.48
N LEU A 571 13.66 22.86 -25.75
CA LEU A 571 12.77 21.85 -26.31
C LEU A 571 11.66 22.51 -27.12
N ASP A 572 11.54 22.17 -28.41
CA ASP A 572 10.51 22.70 -29.32
C ASP A 572 10.38 24.23 -29.23
N GLY A 573 11.52 24.93 -29.33
CA GLY A 573 11.59 26.40 -29.27
C GLY A 573 11.32 27.04 -27.91
N LYS A 574 11.09 26.24 -26.85
CA LYS A 574 10.88 26.71 -25.47
C LYS A 574 12.09 26.42 -24.61
N THR A 575 12.35 27.30 -23.65
CA THR A 575 13.35 27.06 -22.60
C THR A 575 12.69 26.45 -21.39
N ILE A 576 13.14 25.25 -21.01
CA ILE A 576 12.79 24.60 -19.75
C ILE A 576 13.80 25.06 -18.70
N PRO A 577 13.38 25.72 -17.60
CA PRO A 577 14.30 26.28 -16.61
C PRO A 577 15.12 25.19 -15.87
N GLU A 578 16.23 25.62 -15.26
CA GLU A 578 17.01 24.80 -14.34
C GLU A 578 16.17 24.32 -13.15
N GLY A 579 16.41 23.10 -12.69
CA GLY A 579 15.71 22.47 -11.56
C GLY A 579 14.25 22.10 -11.87
N CYS A 580 13.82 22.24 -13.12
CA CYS A 580 12.46 21.92 -13.55
C CYS A 580 12.21 20.41 -13.52
N LYS A 581 11.08 19.99 -12.90
CA LYS A 581 10.58 18.61 -13.00
C LYS A 581 9.85 18.44 -14.32
N VAL A 582 10.43 17.63 -15.20
CA VAL A 582 9.88 17.35 -16.54
C VAL A 582 9.08 16.05 -16.50
N ALA A 583 7.80 16.14 -16.81
CA ALA A 583 6.90 15.01 -16.97
C ALA A 583 6.85 14.63 -18.46
N ALA A 584 7.58 13.60 -18.84
CA ALA A 584 7.51 13.02 -20.19
C ALA A 584 6.30 12.06 -20.24
N PHE A 585 5.23 12.49 -20.90
CA PHE A 585 3.95 11.79 -20.96
C PHE A 585 4.00 10.72 -22.06
N THR A 586 4.63 9.59 -21.76
CA THR A 586 4.86 8.48 -22.70
C THR A 586 3.57 7.94 -23.29
N GLN A 587 2.49 7.87 -22.51
CA GLN A 587 1.20 7.45 -23.05
C GLN A 587 0.61 8.47 -24.03
N ALA A 588 0.73 9.76 -23.75
CA ALA A 588 0.26 10.79 -24.71
C ALA A 588 1.06 10.75 -26.02
N ALA A 589 2.37 10.56 -25.93
CA ALA A 589 3.23 10.37 -27.09
C ALA A 589 2.74 9.23 -28.00
N MET A 590 2.23 8.14 -27.42
CA MET A 590 1.66 7.03 -28.19
C MET A 590 0.25 7.31 -28.75
N PHE A 591 -0.30 8.53 -28.60
CA PHE A 591 -1.48 9.04 -29.30
C PHE A 591 -1.15 10.09 -30.34
N ASP A 592 0.14 10.41 -30.55
CA ASP A 592 0.60 11.33 -31.61
C ASP A 592 0.25 10.78 -32.99
N ARG A 593 -0.54 11.52 -33.74
CA ARG A 593 -1.01 11.09 -35.07
C ARG A 593 0.08 10.97 -36.11
N GLY A 594 1.17 11.67 -35.93
CA GLY A 594 2.34 11.60 -36.82
C GLY A 594 3.06 10.25 -36.76
N VAL A 595 2.97 9.54 -35.62
CA VAL A 595 3.64 8.26 -35.39
C VAL A 595 2.62 7.11 -35.30
N PHE A 596 1.46 7.38 -34.70
CA PHE A 596 0.36 6.44 -34.57
C PHE A 596 -0.85 6.90 -35.40
N PRO A 597 -0.91 6.65 -36.71
CA PRO A 597 -2.10 6.94 -37.52
C PRO A 597 -3.34 6.25 -36.91
N LEU A 598 -4.49 6.95 -36.93
CA LEU A 598 -5.74 6.45 -36.32
C LEU A 598 -5.53 6.00 -34.86
N PRO A 599 -5.05 6.86 -33.93
CA PRO A 599 -4.59 6.43 -32.63
C PRO A 599 -5.72 5.92 -31.67
N ARG A 600 -6.98 6.03 -32.10
CA ARG A 600 -8.12 5.45 -31.38
C ARG A 600 -8.32 3.97 -31.65
N GLU A 601 -7.84 3.50 -32.81
CA GLU A 601 -7.95 2.11 -33.22
C GLU A 601 -6.87 1.26 -32.55
N ILE A 602 -7.20 -0.01 -32.31
CA ILE A 602 -6.30 -1.04 -31.84
C ILE A 602 -5.82 -1.82 -33.06
N ASP A 603 -4.55 -1.68 -33.37
CA ASP A 603 -3.90 -2.31 -34.51
C ASP A 603 -2.62 -3.03 -34.07
N PRO A 604 -2.66 -4.37 -33.91
CA PRO A 604 -1.52 -5.17 -33.44
C PRO A 604 -0.34 -5.23 -34.44
N ALA A 605 -0.52 -4.75 -35.66
CA ALA A 605 0.51 -4.76 -36.70
C ALA A 605 1.42 -3.52 -36.68
N ARG A 606 1.21 -2.56 -35.77
CA ARG A 606 2.05 -1.37 -35.67
C ARG A 606 3.49 -1.73 -35.30
N PRO A 607 4.48 -1.00 -35.84
CA PRO A 607 5.89 -1.20 -35.52
C PRO A 607 6.16 -1.10 -34.01
N LEU A 608 6.83 -2.10 -33.45
CA LEU A 608 7.06 -2.22 -32.01
C LEU A 608 8.06 -1.21 -31.45
N GLU A 609 8.89 -0.62 -32.27
CA GLU A 609 9.88 0.42 -31.94
C GLU A 609 9.25 1.75 -31.56
N TYR A 610 8.02 2.04 -31.99
CA TYR A 610 7.33 3.29 -31.66
C TYR A 610 6.73 3.31 -30.26
N TYR A 611 6.57 2.13 -29.64
CA TYR A 611 5.95 2.06 -28.32
C TYR A 611 6.91 2.47 -27.20
N MET A 612 6.43 3.37 -26.33
CA MET A 612 7.14 3.85 -25.15
C MET A 612 6.64 3.19 -23.86
N ASN A 613 6.00 2.01 -23.95
CA ASN A 613 5.46 1.26 -22.80
C ASN A 613 6.54 0.87 -21.78
N PHE A 614 7.79 0.75 -22.22
CA PHE A 614 8.95 0.36 -21.42
C PHE A 614 9.99 1.49 -21.30
N GLY A 615 9.58 2.75 -21.45
CA GLY A 615 10.50 3.89 -21.45
C GLY A 615 11.41 3.90 -22.68
N GLY A 616 12.56 4.55 -22.58
CA GLY A 616 13.52 4.67 -23.67
C GLY A 616 14.82 5.36 -23.24
N GLY A 617 15.67 5.65 -24.21
CA GLY A 617 16.95 6.34 -24.01
C GLY A 617 17.95 5.52 -23.19
N LEU A 618 18.59 6.15 -22.21
CA LEU A 618 19.62 5.52 -21.36
C LEU A 618 19.02 4.54 -20.34
N HIS A 619 17.76 4.72 -19.96
CA HIS A 619 17.08 3.96 -18.91
C HIS A 619 15.84 3.20 -19.42
N PRO A 620 15.96 2.32 -20.44
CA PRO A 620 14.88 1.45 -20.84
C PRO A 620 14.62 0.42 -19.74
N CYS A 621 13.42 -0.14 -19.69
CA CYS A 621 13.08 -1.20 -18.74
C CYS A 621 13.93 -2.45 -18.98
N ALA A 622 14.65 -2.91 -17.97
CA ALA A 622 15.45 -4.14 -18.03
C ALA A 622 14.59 -5.40 -18.28
N GLY A 623 13.32 -5.36 -17.84
CA GLY A 623 12.35 -6.44 -18.03
C GLY A 623 11.67 -6.47 -19.39
N ARG A 624 12.02 -5.62 -20.37
CA ARG A 624 11.36 -5.56 -21.69
C ARG A 624 11.39 -6.92 -22.40
N GLY A 625 12.54 -7.61 -22.42
CA GLY A 625 12.69 -8.93 -23.03
C GLY A 625 11.84 -10.01 -22.32
N VAL A 626 11.86 -10.02 -21.00
CA VAL A 626 11.04 -10.92 -20.18
C VAL A 626 9.55 -10.68 -20.43
N ASN A 627 9.11 -9.43 -20.44
CA ASN A 627 7.71 -9.06 -20.66
C ASN A 627 7.25 -9.29 -22.12
N ALA A 628 8.16 -9.29 -23.08
CA ALA A 628 7.83 -9.68 -24.46
C ALA A 628 7.41 -11.17 -24.57
N VAL A 629 7.79 -11.99 -23.60
CA VAL A 629 7.35 -13.39 -23.46
C VAL A 629 6.18 -13.49 -22.47
N GLN A 630 6.34 -12.90 -21.30
CA GLN A 630 5.45 -13.12 -20.15
C GLN A 630 4.05 -12.55 -20.37
N LEU A 631 3.93 -11.32 -20.89
CA LEU A 631 2.61 -10.70 -21.08
C LEU A 631 1.78 -11.40 -22.17
N PRO A 632 2.32 -11.68 -23.37
CA PRO A 632 1.58 -12.44 -24.39
C PRO A 632 1.14 -13.82 -23.90
N GLU A 633 2.02 -14.56 -23.22
CA GLU A 633 1.71 -15.91 -22.74
C GLU A 633 0.61 -15.90 -21.69
N LEU A 634 0.69 -15.03 -20.67
CA LEU A 634 -0.33 -14.89 -19.64
C LEU A 634 -1.69 -14.52 -20.23
N VAL A 635 -1.70 -13.58 -21.17
CA VAL A 635 -2.93 -13.12 -21.80
C VAL A 635 -3.51 -14.20 -22.70
N SER A 636 -2.69 -14.85 -23.52
CA SER A 636 -3.12 -15.92 -24.41
C SER A 636 -3.76 -17.09 -23.64
N ARG A 637 -3.09 -17.56 -22.58
CA ARG A 637 -3.61 -18.70 -21.79
C ARG A 637 -4.96 -18.43 -21.16
N LEU A 638 -5.25 -17.17 -20.80
CA LEU A 638 -6.58 -16.79 -20.32
C LEU A 638 -7.59 -16.67 -21.47
N LEU A 639 -7.19 -16.08 -22.62
CA LEU A 639 -8.10 -15.79 -23.74
C LEU A 639 -8.45 -16.99 -24.63
N VAL A 640 -7.73 -18.14 -24.50
CA VAL A 640 -8.17 -19.40 -25.14
C VAL A 640 -9.48 -19.91 -24.54
N HIS A 641 -9.80 -19.49 -23.31
CA HIS A 641 -11.07 -19.80 -22.66
C HIS A 641 -12.18 -18.81 -23.05
N ASP A 642 -13.43 -19.22 -22.86
CA ASP A 642 -14.55 -18.30 -22.99
C ASP A 642 -14.65 -17.45 -21.73
N ILE A 643 -14.23 -16.18 -21.85
CA ILE A 643 -14.20 -15.24 -20.72
C ILE A 643 -15.16 -14.09 -20.93
N ALA A 644 -15.73 -13.59 -19.83
CA ALA A 644 -16.47 -12.33 -19.81
C ALA A 644 -16.11 -11.54 -18.53
N VAL A 645 -15.89 -10.24 -18.69
CA VAL A 645 -15.57 -9.35 -17.56
C VAL A 645 -16.79 -9.17 -16.66
N VAL A 646 -16.63 -9.39 -15.36
CA VAL A 646 -17.68 -9.23 -14.36
C VAL A 646 -17.53 -7.90 -13.63
N GLY A 647 -18.40 -6.96 -13.97
CA GLY A 647 -18.40 -5.64 -13.33
C GLY A 647 -17.27 -4.72 -13.82
N GLN A 648 -16.76 -3.88 -12.92
CA GLN A 648 -15.69 -2.92 -13.22
C GLN A 648 -14.44 -3.24 -12.41
N PRO A 649 -13.22 -2.99 -12.93
CA PRO A 649 -11.99 -3.16 -12.19
C PRO A 649 -12.03 -2.37 -10.89
N ARG A 650 -11.48 -2.93 -9.81
CA ARG A 650 -11.23 -2.23 -8.55
C ARG A 650 -9.78 -1.80 -8.48
N TYR A 651 -9.53 -0.65 -7.85
CA TYR A 651 -8.21 -0.02 -7.81
C TYR A 651 -7.73 0.18 -6.37
N VAL A 652 -6.42 0.02 -6.19
CA VAL A 652 -5.66 0.47 -5.03
C VAL A 652 -4.60 1.45 -5.53
N GLY A 653 -4.79 2.73 -5.26
CA GLY A 653 -3.98 3.77 -5.91
C GLY A 653 -4.10 3.68 -7.43
N PRO A 654 -2.98 3.64 -8.18
CA PRO A 654 -2.97 3.51 -9.63
C PRO A 654 -3.08 2.05 -10.12
N PHE A 655 -3.11 1.06 -9.22
CA PHE A 655 -3.13 -0.36 -9.58
C PHE A 655 -4.53 -0.93 -9.66
N ILE A 656 -4.75 -1.83 -10.61
CA ILE A 656 -5.90 -2.74 -10.54
C ILE A 656 -5.62 -3.73 -9.41
N ASP A 657 -6.49 -3.71 -8.41
CA ASP A 657 -6.44 -4.62 -7.27
C ASP A 657 -7.33 -5.85 -7.49
N GLU A 658 -8.35 -5.74 -8.33
CA GLU A 658 -9.23 -6.86 -8.67
C GLU A 658 -9.84 -6.63 -10.06
N LEU A 659 -9.81 -7.68 -10.86
CA LEU A 659 -10.56 -7.81 -12.10
C LEU A 659 -11.14 -9.22 -12.17
N VAL A 660 -12.42 -9.37 -11.87
CA VAL A 660 -13.08 -10.67 -11.95
C VAL A 660 -13.55 -10.92 -13.38
N VAL A 661 -13.24 -12.09 -13.89
CA VAL A 661 -13.80 -12.61 -15.13
C VAL A 661 -14.50 -13.95 -14.87
N THR A 662 -15.58 -14.23 -15.62
CA THR A 662 -16.04 -15.62 -15.76
C THR A 662 -15.12 -16.33 -16.73
N ILE A 663 -14.90 -17.62 -16.48
CA ILE A 663 -14.06 -18.46 -17.34
C ILE A 663 -14.80 -19.79 -17.60
N ARG A 664 -14.89 -20.20 -18.85
CA ARG A 664 -15.48 -21.47 -19.27
C ARG A 664 -14.58 -22.12 -20.30
N ARG A 665 -14.64 -23.46 -20.37
CA ARG A 665 -13.96 -24.16 -21.45
C ARG A 665 -14.48 -23.66 -22.79
N PRO A 666 -13.64 -23.57 -23.82
CA PRO A 666 -14.10 -23.22 -25.16
C PRO A 666 -15.24 -24.18 -25.57
N ARG A 667 -16.26 -23.65 -26.22
CA ARG A 667 -17.21 -24.50 -26.90
C ARG A 667 -16.49 -25.15 -28.09
N SER A 668 -16.44 -26.46 -28.12
CA SER A 668 -15.88 -27.25 -29.22
C SER A 668 -16.55 -26.89 -30.54
#